data_79c3fa5ee1d5e45c1760a52fb6d1aed3
#
_entry.id   79c3fa5ee1d5e45c1760a52fb6d1aed3
#
_cell.length_a   1.000
_cell.length_b   1.000
_cell.length_c   1.000
_cell.angle_alpha   90.00
_cell.angle_beta   90.00
_cell.angle_gamma   90.00
#
_symmetry.space_group_name_H-M   'P 1'
#
loop_
_entity.id
_entity.type
_entity.pdbx_description
1 polymer ?
#
loop_
_entity_poly.entity_id
_entity_poly.type
_entity_poly.pdbx_seq_one_letter_code
_entity_poly.pdbx_strand_id
1 'polypeptide(L)'
;MKKFRFLSLLVVLALVLSACGGGAPAAEQPAAEAPAAEAQATEAPKEEAAAPAEAAPAADGALEAPMLAAKVAAGELPALAERLPAEPKVIGPGVLLSEESLPDWTAGQYQDGSVIRTAHSVADWAPDVFVMLNEPALHAPDLGVQGIKGNVLKDFLVEEDNKVFTFYMREGLKWSDGEPVTTEDVRFTWENIYGNEKLTPAGLKARFRVGNDPKGEPGVLEIIDDYTFKITYPSPYGSFLRNLVIEGWNGYTELINPAHVLKKWHTDFTPIEELKEELTKNNLTEEWWTLFGQKWCQNWDVTRERCIGYPTVNPWVLQASDSPATKIFERNPYYFKVDVEGKQLPYIDKIVSQQVEDVEAVNLKVLTGEVDFLRESTGLVKVPLYKENEEKGGFNTVLLDMHVDSSTIFLNQTFDNPVWQQLSQDVRFRKALSHAINRDEIIESIYYGFAGYPMKSVGEENSTYDVEQANALLDELGMTEKDADGFRLGPDGEPFSILVEHGAHAPDLEPIAELLAEQMKDIGINFQIKRIDSQLWGQRNDANELQATIFWAHDQNGDNDRLMGNLGLFGRQWNTWFTTGGAEGVEPPAWVKEALDRNKARWESVAGEEQYNALAEEGYAWQQANIPQITIVEDVKYPMIASKRLRNVPSAGYAIACNFAGEQLWYGE
;
A
#
# COMPACT_ATOMS: atom_id res chain seq x y z
N MET A 1 35.67 -12.22 35.80
CA MET A 1 35.09 -13.45 36.31
C MET A 1 33.59 -13.28 36.56
N LYS A 2 32.72 -13.24 35.64
CA LYS A 2 31.31 -13.62 35.60
C LYS A 2 30.81 -13.30 34.21
N LYS A 3 30.47 -14.36 33.50
CA LYS A 3 29.95 -14.37 32.14
C LYS A 3 28.52 -13.78 32.14
N PHE A 4 28.26 -12.76 31.38
CA PHE A 4 26.90 -12.37 30.98
C PHE A 4 26.66 -12.81 29.53
N ARG A 5 25.72 -13.72 29.36
CA ARG A 5 25.17 -14.12 28.08
C ARG A 5 24.11 -13.10 27.74
N PHE A 6 24.25 -12.43 26.62
CA PHE A 6 23.16 -11.70 25.97
C PHE A 6 22.34 -12.67 25.12
N LEU A 7 21.10 -12.77 25.49
CA LEU A 7 20.06 -13.47 24.74
C LEU A 7 19.39 -12.43 23.84
N SER A 8 19.62 -12.53 22.54
CA SER A 8 18.92 -11.70 21.54
C SER A 8 17.56 -12.33 21.29
N LEU A 9 16.51 -11.68 21.74
CA LEU A 9 15.13 -12.06 21.48
C LEU A 9 14.66 -11.26 20.25
N LEU A 10 14.50 -11.92 19.14
CA LEU A 10 13.79 -11.40 17.96
C LEU A 10 12.29 -11.48 18.27
N VAL A 11 11.67 -10.34 18.47
CA VAL A 11 10.20 -10.22 18.59
C VAL A 11 9.66 -9.77 17.26
N VAL A 12 9.00 -10.70 16.58
CA VAL A 12 8.11 -10.41 15.44
C VAL A 12 6.88 -9.71 16.01
N LEU A 13 6.58 -8.51 15.51
CA LEU A 13 5.42 -7.73 15.93
C LEU A 13 4.15 -8.33 15.32
N ALA A 14 3.48 -9.19 16.08
CA ALA A 14 2.09 -9.53 15.85
C ALA A 14 1.26 -8.68 16.83
N LEU A 15 0.43 -7.81 16.31
CA LEU A 15 -0.60 -7.13 17.09
C LEU A 15 -1.59 -8.16 17.62
N VAL A 16 -1.56 -8.36 18.92
CA VAL A 16 -2.49 -9.19 19.66
C VAL A 16 -3.65 -8.35 20.14
N LEU A 17 -4.85 -8.75 19.80
CA LEU A 17 -6.05 -8.40 20.57
C LEU A 17 -6.62 -9.66 21.17
N SER A 18 -6.51 -9.76 22.48
CA SER A 18 -7.18 -10.77 23.28
C SER A 18 -8.59 -10.33 23.63
N ALA A 19 -9.56 -11.19 23.45
CA ALA A 19 -10.82 -11.13 24.20
C ALA A 19 -11.29 -12.54 24.51
N CYS A 20 -11.35 -12.88 25.78
CA CYS A 20 -12.18 -13.93 26.38
C CYS A 20 -13.52 -13.27 26.73
N GLY A 21 -14.65 -13.83 26.60
CA GLY A 21 -15.25 -15.11 26.70
C GLY A 21 -16.59 -14.99 27.37
N GLY A 22 -17.58 -15.75 26.93
CA GLY A 22 -18.59 -16.33 27.81
C GLY A 22 -20.05 -15.89 27.66
N GLY A 23 -20.89 -16.78 27.19
CA GLY A 23 -22.20 -17.11 27.78
C GLY A 23 -23.43 -16.70 27.02
N ALA A 24 -24.02 -17.66 26.29
CA ALA A 24 -25.45 -17.68 25.89
C ALA A 24 -26.39 -18.03 27.08
N PRO A 25 -27.73 -17.93 27.04
CA PRO A 25 -28.59 -18.65 26.12
C PRO A 25 -29.91 -17.98 25.62
N ALA A 26 -30.30 -18.32 24.44
CA ALA A 26 -31.53 -19.01 23.97
C ALA A 26 -32.93 -18.39 24.08
N ALA A 27 -33.63 -18.52 22.94
CA ALA A 27 -35.08 -18.71 22.69
C ALA A 27 -35.87 -17.39 22.50
N GLU A 28 -36.77 -17.21 21.52
CA GLU A 28 -37.70 -18.05 20.75
C GLU A 28 -38.33 -17.25 19.62
N GLN A 29 -38.68 -17.89 18.51
CA GLN A 29 -39.53 -17.41 17.40
C GLN A 29 -41.04 -17.39 17.82
N PRO A 30 -42.03 -16.88 17.04
CA PRO A 30 -42.20 -17.13 15.59
C PRO A 30 -42.84 -16.00 14.70
N ALA A 31 -42.63 -16.17 13.42
CA ALA A 31 -43.36 -15.88 12.19
C ALA A 31 -44.64 -15.04 12.11
N ALA A 32 -44.73 -14.23 11.05
CA ALA A 32 -45.95 -14.08 10.22
C ALA A 32 -45.56 -13.59 8.78
N GLU A 33 -46.03 -14.33 7.79
CA GLU A 33 -46.04 -14.09 6.34
C GLU A 33 -46.91 -12.91 5.94
N ALA A 34 -46.54 -12.24 4.84
CA ALA A 34 -47.37 -11.92 3.67
C ALA A 34 -46.74 -10.83 2.77
N PRO A 35 -47.18 -10.62 1.53
CA PRO A 35 -46.83 -11.38 0.33
C PRO A 35 -46.04 -10.53 -0.72
N ALA A 36 -45.47 -11.22 -1.70
CA ALA A 36 -44.72 -10.73 -2.81
C ALA A 36 -45.45 -9.68 -3.68
N ALA A 37 -44.72 -8.61 -4.05
CA ALA A 37 -45.04 -7.79 -5.19
C ALA A 37 -43.91 -7.96 -6.24
N GLU A 38 -44.30 -8.44 -7.43
CA GLU A 38 -43.47 -8.54 -8.62
C GLU A 38 -42.97 -7.15 -9.03
N ALA A 39 -41.65 -6.94 -9.01
CA ALA A 39 -41.03 -5.82 -9.67
C ALA A 39 -40.46 -6.30 -11.00
N GLN A 40 -40.97 -5.71 -12.08
CA GLN A 40 -40.47 -5.90 -13.43
C GLN A 40 -39.04 -5.39 -13.54
N ALA A 41 -38.16 -6.27 -13.99
CA ALA A 41 -36.81 -5.95 -14.38
C ALA A 41 -36.81 -5.01 -15.59
N THR A 42 -36.26 -3.85 -15.44
CA THR A 42 -35.91 -2.94 -16.55
C THR A 42 -34.52 -3.37 -17.04
N GLU A 43 -34.46 -3.94 -18.24
CA GLU A 43 -33.21 -4.24 -18.93
C GLU A 43 -32.42 -2.93 -19.16
N ALA A 44 -31.20 -2.87 -18.62
CA ALA A 44 -30.22 -1.89 -19.00
C ALA A 44 -29.70 -2.18 -20.43
N PRO A 45 -29.32 -1.17 -21.22
CA PRO A 45 -28.84 -1.38 -22.59
C PRO A 45 -27.54 -2.18 -22.55
N LYS A 46 -27.52 -3.32 -23.20
CA LYS A 46 -26.29 -4.03 -23.54
C LYS A 46 -25.46 -3.15 -24.46
N GLU A 47 -24.40 -2.58 -23.97
CA GLU A 47 -23.30 -2.10 -24.78
C GLU A 47 -22.60 -3.34 -25.35
N GLU A 48 -22.66 -3.46 -26.67
CA GLU A 48 -22.09 -4.56 -27.45
C GLU A 48 -20.56 -4.47 -27.29
N ALA A 49 -19.99 -5.31 -26.40
CA ALA A 49 -18.55 -5.43 -26.23
C ALA A 49 -17.95 -5.81 -27.59
N ALA A 50 -17.11 -4.93 -28.13
CA ALA A 50 -16.31 -5.23 -29.30
C ALA A 50 -15.52 -6.52 -29.03
N ALA A 51 -15.70 -7.51 -29.88
CA ALA A 51 -14.96 -8.76 -29.83
C ALA A 51 -13.45 -8.46 -29.73
N PRO A 52 -12.69 -9.22 -28.93
CA PRO A 52 -11.23 -9.09 -28.90
C PRO A 52 -10.71 -9.26 -30.33
N ALA A 53 -9.93 -8.30 -30.79
CA ALA A 53 -9.25 -8.43 -32.07
C ALA A 53 -8.39 -9.69 -32.04
N GLU A 54 -8.69 -10.65 -32.87
CA GLU A 54 -7.90 -11.84 -33.11
C GLU A 54 -6.50 -11.35 -33.53
N ALA A 55 -5.48 -11.65 -32.69
CA ALA A 55 -4.10 -11.24 -32.94
C ALA A 55 -3.66 -11.81 -34.30
N ALA A 56 -3.39 -10.92 -35.24
CA ALA A 56 -2.84 -11.32 -36.52
C ALA A 56 -1.48 -12.00 -36.30
N PRO A 57 -1.16 -13.12 -36.97
CA PRO A 57 0.12 -13.76 -36.82
C PRO A 57 1.24 -12.83 -37.24
N ALA A 58 2.16 -12.55 -36.32
CA ALA A 58 3.30 -11.69 -36.54
C ALA A 58 4.21 -12.26 -37.65
N ALA A 59 4.51 -11.41 -38.64
CA ALA A 59 5.55 -11.70 -39.61
C ALA A 59 6.93 -11.61 -38.90
N ASP A 60 7.69 -12.68 -38.91
CA ASP A 60 9.14 -12.80 -38.59
C ASP A 60 9.68 -12.06 -37.32
N GLY A 61 8.91 -11.95 -36.24
CA GLY A 61 9.40 -11.52 -34.94
C GLY A 61 9.35 -12.70 -33.95
N ALA A 62 10.42 -12.98 -33.24
CA ALA A 62 10.39 -13.97 -32.17
C ALA A 62 9.35 -13.55 -31.11
N LEU A 63 8.38 -14.42 -30.79
CA LEU A 63 7.33 -14.17 -29.78
C LEU A 63 7.85 -14.39 -28.37
N GLU A 64 9.07 -14.87 -28.21
CA GLU A 64 9.76 -15.05 -26.95
C GLU A 64 11.20 -14.53 -26.98
N ALA A 65 11.74 -14.20 -25.81
CA ALA A 65 13.12 -13.70 -25.71
C ALA A 65 14.14 -14.73 -26.16
N PRO A 66 15.27 -14.31 -26.80
CA PRO A 66 16.34 -15.21 -27.25
C PRO A 66 16.83 -16.15 -26.16
N MET A 67 16.98 -15.69 -24.90
CA MET A 67 17.41 -16.53 -23.79
C MET A 67 16.41 -17.68 -23.48
N LEU A 68 15.11 -17.47 -23.64
CA LEU A 68 14.11 -18.54 -23.45
C LEU A 68 14.05 -19.46 -24.65
N ALA A 69 14.13 -18.92 -25.87
CA ALA A 69 14.20 -19.71 -27.09
C ALA A 69 15.41 -20.67 -27.08
N ALA A 70 16.56 -20.24 -26.56
CA ALA A 70 17.75 -21.08 -26.36
C ALA A 70 17.46 -22.25 -25.38
N LYS A 71 16.76 -22.00 -24.26
CA LYS A 71 16.36 -23.07 -23.31
C LYS A 71 15.34 -24.04 -23.91
N VAL A 72 14.41 -23.56 -24.74
CA VAL A 72 13.49 -24.43 -25.50
C VAL A 72 14.27 -25.32 -26.49
N ALA A 73 15.19 -24.72 -27.24
CA ALA A 73 16.05 -25.49 -28.17
C ALA A 73 16.93 -26.50 -27.47
N ALA A 74 17.36 -26.25 -26.24
CA ALA A 74 18.13 -27.21 -25.42
C ALA A 74 17.23 -28.28 -24.76
N GLY A 75 15.92 -28.20 -24.86
CA GLY A 75 14.98 -29.11 -24.20
C GLY A 75 14.81 -28.87 -22.69
N GLU A 76 15.26 -27.72 -22.21
CA GLU A 76 15.16 -27.30 -20.78
C GLU A 76 13.81 -26.67 -20.44
N LEU A 77 13.11 -26.12 -21.45
CA LEU A 77 11.77 -25.54 -21.32
C LEU A 77 10.85 -26.10 -22.41
N PRO A 78 9.53 -26.21 -22.12
CA PRO A 78 8.52 -26.48 -23.14
C PRO A 78 8.39 -25.32 -24.11
N ALA A 79 7.74 -25.54 -25.24
CA ALA A 79 7.44 -24.50 -26.22
C ALA A 79 6.61 -23.38 -25.62
N LEU A 80 6.71 -22.15 -26.17
CA LEU A 80 5.98 -20.97 -25.65
C LEU A 80 4.48 -21.23 -25.51
N ALA A 81 3.84 -21.86 -26.48
CA ALA A 81 2.40 -22.17 -26.44
C ALA A 81 2.00 -23.11 -25.28
N GLU A 82 2.94 -23.91 -24.75
CA GLU A 82 2.69 -24.76 -23.57
C GLU A 82 2.97 -24.05 -22.25
N ARG A 83 3.64 -22.91 -22.29
CA ARG A 83 3.99 -22.08 -21.14
C ARG A 83 2.98 -20.98 -20.85
N LEU A 84 2.36 -20.43 -21.89
CA LEU A 84 1.31 -19.41 -21.77
C LEU A 84 -0.03 -20.05 -21.37
N PRO A 85 -0.88 -19.32 -20.63
CA PRO A 85 -2.28 -19.72 -20.44
C PRO A 85 -3.04 -19.71 -21.77
N ALA A 86 -4.19 -20.40 -21.82
CA ALA A 86 -5.04 -20.45 -23.00
C ALA A 86 -5.43 -19.06 -23.54
N GLU A 87 -5.61 -18.11 -22.62
CA GLU A 87 -5.88 -16.70 -22.91
C GLU A 87 -4.88 -15.82 -22.15
N PRO A 88 -3.70 -15.51 -22.72
CA PRO A 88 -2.76 -14.55 -22.13
C PRO A 88 -3.39 -13.17 -21.96
N LYS A 89 -2.91 -12.39 -20.98
CA LYS A 89 -3.31 -10.98 -20.87
C LYS A 89 -2.53 -10.16 -21.91
N VAL A 90 -3.26 -9.53 -22.83
CA VAL A 90 -2.66 -8.67 -23.88
C VAL A 90 -2.44 -7.26 -23.31
N ILE A 91 -1.22 -6.74 -23.47
CA ILE A 91 -0.80 -5.43 -23.01
C ILE A 91 -0.58 -4.50 -24.20
N GLY A 92 -1.23 -3.34 -24.13
CA GLY A 92 -1.16 -2.27 -25.11
C GLY A 92 -1.36 -0.90 -24.44
N PRO A 93 -1.54 0.16 -25.25
CA PRO A 93 -1.81 1.50 -24.72
C PRO A 93 -3.03 1.50 -23.78
N GLY A 94 -2.95 2.22 -22.65
CA GLY A 94 -4.06 2.37 -21.71
C GLY A 94 -4.45 1.11 -20.92
N VAL A 95 -3.70 0.01 -21.01
CA VAL A 95 -4.06 -1.26 -20.35
C VAL A 95 -3.52 -1.33 -18.92
N LEU A 96 -2.22 -1.11 -18.71
CA LEU A 96 -1.59 -1.16 -17.40
C LEU A 96 -1.49 0.22 -16.75
N LEU A 97 -1.20 1.23 -17.55
CA LEU A 97 -1.21 2.63 -17.18
C LEU A 97 -2.13 3.36 -18.13
N SER A 98 -2.74 4.46 -17.68
CA SER A 98 -3.57 5.29 -18.57
C SER A 98 -2.76 5.87 -19.73
N GLU A 99 -3.42 6.25 -20.81
CA GLU A 99 -2.76 6.95 -21.91
C GLU A 99 -2.24 8.34 -21.49
N GLU A 100 -2.78 8.92 -20.41
CA GLU A 100 -2.26 10.15 -19.82
C GLU A 100 -0.93 9.90 -19.11
N SER A 101 -0.83 8.82 -18.34
CA SER A 101 0.40 8.44 -17.60
C SER A 101 1.51 7.94 -18.54
N LEU A 102 1.13 7.26 -19.61
CA LEU A 102 2.07 6.69 -20.60
C LEU A 102 1.58 6.93 -22.04
N PRO A 103 1.65 8.18 -22.56
CA PRO A 103 1.13 8.54 -23.88
C PRO A 103 1.93 7.91 -25.04
N ASP A 104 3.22 7.67 -24.85
CA ASP A 104 4.14 7.20 -25.89
C ASP A 104 4.37 5.67 -25.81
N TRP A 105 3.35 4.91 -25.37
CA TRP A 105 3.49 3.46 -25.29
C TRP A 105 3.76 2.84 -26.67
N THR A 106 4.72 1.94 -26.73
CA THR A 106 5.05 1.17 -27.93
C THR A 106 5.33 -0.28 -27.60
N ALA A 107 4.99 -1.21 -28.51
CA ALA A 107 5.47 -2.58 -28.43
C ALA A 107 7.01 -2.60 -28.47
N GLY A 108 7.60 -3.30 -27.50
CA GLY A 108 9.04 -3.32 -27.33
C GLY A 108 9.75 -4.37 -28.16
N GLN A 109 11.06 -4.41 -28.02
CA GLN A 109 11.90 -5.41 -28.63
C GLN A 109 12.78 -6.11 -27.62
N TYR A 110 13.04 -7.39 -27.82
CA TYR A 110 14.00 -8.11 -27.01
C TYR A 110 15.41 -7.69 -27.39
N GLN A 111 16.24 -7.52 -26.37
CA GLN A 111 17.67 -7.35 -26.51
C GLN A 111 18.36 -8.42 -25.67
N ASP A 112 19.06 -9.35 -26.31
CA ASP A 112 19.73 -10.46 -25.66
C ASP A 112 20.73 -9.97 -24.61
N GLY A 113 20.65 -10.54 -23.40
CA GLY A 113 21.47 -10.12 -22.27
C GLY A 113 21.09 -8.78 -21.65
N SER A 114 19.91 -8.23 -21.95
CA SER A 114 19.44 -6.96 -21.40
C SER A 114 19.28 -6.99 -19.87
N VAL A 115 19.74 -5.93 -19.20
CA VAL A 115 19.74 -5.83 -17.74
C VAL A 115 19.27 -4.43 -17.31
N ILE A 116 18.26 -4.37 -16.44
CA ILE A 116 17.97 -3.16 -15.66
C ILE A 116 18.87 -3.19 -14.42
N ARG A 117 19.67 -2.18 -14.24
CA ARG A 117 20.52 -2.00 -13.05
C ARG A 117 19.81 -1.08 -12.06
N THR A 118 19.77 -1.50 -10.80
CA THR A 118 19.24 -0.70 -9.68
C THR A 118 20.16 -0.84 -8.46
N ALA A 119 19.93 -0.05 -7.42
CA ALA A 119 20.70 -0.11 -6.18
C ALA A 119 19.77 0.13 -4.97
N HIS A 120 20.16 -0.40 -3.81
CA HIS A 120 19.42 -0.21 -2.55
C HIS A 120 20.38 -0.18 -1.37
N SER A 121 20.01 0.54 -0.31
CA SER A 121 20.74 0.58 0.96
C SER A 121 20.11 -0.30 2.05
N VAL A 122 18.93 -0.87 1.79
CA VAL A 122 18.25 -1.77 2.72
C VAL A 122 18.87 -3.16 2.67
N ALA A 123 19.25 -3.71 3.82
CA ALA A 123 20.02 -4.95 3.88
C ALA A 123 19.25 -6.21 3.44
N ASP A 124 17.94 -6.26 3.63
CA ASP A 124 17.20 -7.52 3.56
C ASP A 124 16.41 -7.70 2.25
N TRP A 125 15.93 -6.62 1.65
CA TRP A 125 15.09 -6.68 0.46
C TRP A 125 15.48 -5.61 -0.58
N ALA A 126 14.91 -5.65 -1.79
CA ALA A 126 15.20 -4.73 -2.88
C ALA A 126 13.94 -3.93 -3.26
N PRO A 127 13.70 -2.76 -2.64
CA PRO A 127 12.47 -1.98 -2.83
C PRO A 127 12.23 -1.58 -4.28
N ASP A 128 13.22 -1.06 -4.98
CA ASP A 128 13.11 -0.63 -6.36
C ASP A 128 12.83 -1.77 -7.34
N VAL A 129 13.27 -2.99 -7.02
CA VAL A 129 12.90 -4.18 -7.79
C VAL A 129 11.45 -4.55 -7.54
N PHE A 130 11.01 -4.53 -6.28
CA PHE A 130 9.63 -4.87 -5.94
C PHE A 130 8.61 -3.98 -6.67
N VAL A 131 8.90 -2.69 -6.80
CA VAL A 131 8.07 -1.74 -7.56
C VAL A 131 7.86 -2.21 -9.02
N MET A 132 8.89 -2.80 -9.64
CA MET A 132 8.84 -3.23 -11.03
C MET A 132 8.14 -4.58 -11.24
N LEU A 133 8.08 -5.45 -10.21
CA LEU A 133 7.65 -6.84 -10.40
C LEU A 133 6.33 -7.20 -9.71
N ASN A 134 5.76 -6.33 -8.87
CA ASN A 134 4.57 -6.69 -8.10
C ASN A 134 3.31 -6.79 -8.99
N GLU A 135 2.54 -7.88 -8.80
CA GLU A 135 1.33 -8.18 -9.55
C GLU A 135 0.09 -8.12 -8.65
N PRO A 136 -0.93 -7.34 -8.98
CA PRO A 136 -2.23 -7.40 -8.31
C PRO A 136 -3.09 -8.57 -8.84
N ALA A 137 -4.07 -9.01 -8.07
CA ALA A 137 -5.01 -10.04 -8.49
C ALA A 137 -5.92 -9.56 -9.64
N LEU A 138 -6.45 -8.35 -9.54
CA LEU A 138 -7.15 -7.59 -10.57
C LEU A 138 -6.33 -6.33 -10.90
N HIS A 139 -6.67 -5.65 -11.98
CA HIS A 139 -5.95 -4.46 -12.43
C HIS A 139 -6.91 -3.36 -12.89
N ALA A 140 -6.52 -2.12 -12.65
CA ALA A 140 -7.07 -0.94 -13.32
C ALA A 140 -5.94 0.03 -13.60
N PRO A 141 -6.02 0.84 -14.64
CA PRO A 141 -5.03 1.87 -14.92
C PRO A 141 -4.85 2.79 -13.71
N ASP A 142 -3.63 3.17 -13.43
CA ASP A 142 -3.25 4.08 -12.36
C ASP A 142 -3.69 3.56 -10.96
N LEU A 143 -4.50 4.29 -10.19
CA LEU A 143 -4.87 3.94 -8.81
C LEU A 143 -6.11 3.04 -8.64
N GLY A 144 -6.67 2.57 -9.74
CA GLY A 144 -7.65 1.49 -9.68
C GLY A 144 -9.02 1.81 -9.11
N VAL A 145 -9.51 3.03 -9.27
CA VAL A 145 -10.89 3.38 -8.87
C VAL A 145 -11.89 3.00 -9.96
N GLN A 146 -11.51 3.19 -11.22
CA GLN A 146 -12.35 2.95 -12.38
C GLN A 146 -11.71 1.97 -13.37
N GLY A 147 -12.53 1.26 -14.10
CA GLY A 147 -12.05 0.38 -15.17
C GLY A 147 -11.35 -0.88 -14.66
N ILE A 148 -11.75 -1.41 -13.49
CA ILE A 148 -11.21 -2.66 -12.94
C ILE A 148 -11.43 -3.79 -13.95
N LYS A 149 -10.37 -4.53 -14.25
CA LYS A 149 -10.32 -5.65 -15.19
C LYS A 149 -9.49 -6.81 -14.63
N GLY A 150 -9.59 -7.95 -15.27
CA GLY A 150 -8.78 -9.11 -14.93
C GLY A 150 -7.27 -8.83 -15.07
N ASN A 151 -6.48 -9.48 -14.20
CA ASN A 151 -5.02 -9.52 -14.24
C ASN A 151 -4.54 -10.98 -14.00
N VAL A 152 -4.02 -11.31 -12.82
CA VAL A 152 -3.76 -12.72 -12.45
C VAL A 152 -5.05 -13.53 -12.50
N LEU A 153 -6.12 -13.02 -11.89
CA LEU A 153 -7.49 -13.46 -12.18
C LEU A 153 -7.89 -12.97 -13.57
N LYS A 154 -8.50 -13.84 -14.38
CA LYS A 154 -8.89 -13.53 -15.75
C LYS A 154 -10.03 -12.51 -15.79
N ASP A 155 -11.07 -12.75 -15.00
CA ASP A 155 -12.31 -11.98 -15.02
C ASP A 155 -13.10 -12.17 -13.71
N PHE A 156 -14.18 -11.42 -13.55
CA PHE A 156 -15.08 -11.51 -12.40
C PHE A 156 -16.51 -11.19 -12.79
N LEU A 157 -17.46 -11.67 -11.97
CA LEU A 157 -18.89 -11.34 -12.04
C LEU A 157 -19.35 -10.90 -10.66
N VAL A 158 -20.09 -9.80 -10.59
CA VAL A 158 -20.68 -9.26 -9.36
C VAL A 158 -22.18 -9.40 -9.41
N GLU A 159 -22.77 -9.98 -8.37
CA GLU A 159 -24.19 -10.28 -8.30
C GLU A 159 -24.77 -9.91 -6.93
N GLU A 160 -26.09 -9.99 -6.80
CA GLU A 160 -26.83 -9.79 -5.53
C GLU A 160 -26.47 -8.51 -4.78
N ASP A 161 -26.49 -7.37 -5.49
CA ASP A 161 -26.20 -6.07 -4.91
C ASP A 161 -24.84 -6.05 -4.19
N ASN A 162 -23.78 -6.43 -4.94
CA ASN A 162 -22.40 -6.47 -4.43
C ASN A 162 -22.16 -7.38 -3.22
N LYS A 163 -22.91 -8.48 -3.13
CA LYS A 163 -22.69 -9.52 -2.09
C LYS A 163 -22.00 -10.76 -2.61
N VAL A 164 -22.17 -11.08 -3.89
CA VAL A 164 -21.63 -12.28 -4.50
C VAL A 164 -20.63 -11.90 -5.57
N PHE A 165 -19.41 -12.38 -5.43
CA PHE A 165 -18.30 -12.14 -6.35
C PHE A 165 -17.79 -13.49 -6.88
N THR A 166 -18.04 -13.78 -8.15
CA THR A 166 -17.51 -14.95 -8.82
C THR A 166 -16.27 -14.56 -9.60
N PHE A 167 -15.17 -15.28 -9.40
CA PHE A 167 -13.89 -15.04 -10.03
C PHE A 167 -13.51 -16.17 -10.95
N TYR A 168 -12.99 -15.83 -12.11
CA TYR A 168 -12.49 -16.75 -13.12
C TYR A 168 -10.98 -16.65 -13.19
N MET A 169 -10.27 -17.75 -12.99
CA MET A 169 -8.82 -17.85 -13.15
C MET A 169 -8.47 -18.06 -14.62
N ARG A 170 -7.20 -17.85 -14.97
CA ARG A 170 -6.70 -18.13 -16.33
C ARG A 170 -6.42 -19.63 -16.47
N GLU A 171 -7.15 -20.32 -17.34
CA GLU A 171 -6.88 -21.72 -17.63
C GLU A 171 -5.47 -21.89 -18.20
N GLY A 172 -4.67 -22.79 -17.61
CA GLY A 172 -3.29 -23.02 -17.97
C GLY A 172 -2.29 -22.00 -17.44
N LEU A 173 -2.71 -21.07 -16.56
CA LEU A 173 -1.76 -20.23 -15.81
C LEU A 173 -0.81 -21.09 -15.00
N LYS A 174 0.47 -20.74 -14.98
CA LYS A 174 1.50 -21.49 -14.27
C LYS A 174 2.30 -20.62 -13.33
N TRP A 175 2.74 -21.22 -12.25
CA TRP A 175 3.80 -20.69 -11.41
C TRP A 175 5.13 -20.66 -12.18
N SER A 176 6.12 -19.92 -11.68
CA SER A 176 7.43 -19.76 -12.33
C SER A 176 8.26 -21.05 -12.39
N ASP A 177 7.88 -22.10 -11.66
CA ASP A 177 8.45 -23.46 -11.73
C ASP A 177 7.71 -24.39 -12.70
N GLY A 178 6.62 -23.90 -13.33
CA GLY A 178 5.86 -24.64 -14.33
C GLY A 178 4.63 -25.39 -13.78
N GLU A 179 4.44 -25.43 -12.45
CA GLU A 179 3.25 -26.04 -11.84
C GLU A 179 2.01 -25.17 -12.10
N PRO A 180 0.82 -25.78 -12.25
CA PRO A 180 -0.41 -25.02 -12.55
C PRO A 180 -0.84 -24.14 -11.37
N VAL A 181 -1.38 -22.95 -11.67
CA VAL A 181 -2.09 -22.11 -10.72
C VAL A 181 -3.58 -22.42 -10.83
N THR A 182 -4.18 -22.86 -9.73
CA THR A 182 -5.60 -23.27 -9.69
C THR A 182 -6.32 -22.74 -8.46
N THR A 183 -7.61 -22.99 -8.37
CA THR A 183 -8.42 -22.66 -7.18
C THR A 183 -7.96 -23.38 -5.91
N GLU A 184 -7.14 -24.43 -6.02
CA GLU A 184 -6.49 -25.07 -4.88
C GLU A 184 -5.53 -24.11 -4.15
N ASP A 185 -4.84 -23.23 -4.88
CA ASP A 185 -3.95 -22.21 -4.31
C ASP A 185 -4.74 -21.13 -3.54
N VAL A 186 -5.96 -20.81 -4.03
CA VAL A 186 -6.91 -19.91 -3.34
C VAL A 186 -7.46 -20.59 -2.09
N ARG A 187 -7.95 -21.84 -2.22
CA ARG A 187 -8.51 -22.61 -1.11
C ARG A 187 -7.49 -22.80 0.01
N PHE A 188 -6.26 -23.20 -0.34
CA PHE A 188 -5.19 -23.38 0.63
C PHE A 188 -4.89 -22.07 1.38
N THR A 189 -4.86 -20.94 0.68
CA THR A 189 -4.64 -19.62 1.30
C THR A 189 -5.76 -19.30 2.28
N TRP A 190 -7.00 -19.47 1.87
CA TRP A 190 -8.17 -19.12 2.66
C TRP A 190 -8.37 -20.03 3.88
N GLU A 191 -8.35 -21.35 3.65
CA GLU A 191 -8.70 -22.33 4.69
C GLU A 191 -7.51 -22.70 5.58
N ASN A 192 -6.31 -22.91 4.99
CA ASN A 192 -5.17 -23.44 5.74
C ASN A 192 -4.21 -22.33 6.23
N ILE A 193 -4.13 -21.18 5.56
CA ILE A 193 -3.34 -20.06 6.08
C ILE A 193 -4.21 -19.16 6.96
N TYR A 194 -5.27 -18.56 6.42
CA TYR A 194 -6.12 -17.64 7.18
C TYR A 194 -7.03 -18.34 8.19
N GLY A 195 -7.45 -19.57 7.90
CA GLY A 195 -8.22 -20.40 8.82
C GLY A 195 -7.41 -21.03 9.96
N ASN A 196 -6.08 -20.94 9.94
CA ASN A 196 -5.21 -21.52 10.94
C ASN A 196 -4.79 -20.49 12.01
N GLU A 197 -5.26 -20.68 13.25
CA GLU A 197 -5.01 -19.78 14.38
C GLU A 197 -3.52 -19.58 14.73
N LYS A 198 -2.64 -20.53 14.38
CA LYS A 198 -1.20 -20.41 14.62
C LYS A 198 -0.52 -19.56 13.55
N LEU A 199 -0.97 -19.65 12.30
CA LEU A 199 -0.43 -18.86 11.19
C LEU A 199 -1.02 -17.46 11.15
N THR A 200 -2.32 -17.35 11.38
CA THR A 200 -3.05 -16.09 11.34
C THR A 200 -3.99 -15.98 12.55
N PRO A 201 -3.48 -15.59 13.73
CA PRO A 201 -4.30 -15.49 14.95
C PRO A 201 -5.51 -14.55 14.82
N ALA A 202 -5.41 -13.50 13.98
CA ALA A 202 -6.51 -12.58 13.71
C ALA A 202 -7.53 -13.14 12.68
N GLY A 203 -7.26 -14.32 12.12
CA GLY A 203 -8.10 -14.93 11.08
C GLY A 203 -8.01 -14.20 9.75
N LEU A 204 -9.12 -14.16 9.03
CA LEU A 204 -9.22 -13.54 7.71
C LEU A 204 -8.90 -12.03 7.77
N LYS A 205 -8.07 -11.54 6.85
CA LYS A 205 -7.67 -10.13 6.79
C LYS A 205 -8.88 -9.20 6.59
N ALA A 206 -8.78 -7.96 7.06
CA ALA A 206 -9.84 -6.95 6.99
C ALA A 206 -10.40 -6.77 5.56
N ARG A 207 -9.54 -6.77 4.54
CA ARG A 207 -9.95 -6.64 3.13
C ARG A 207 -10.90 -7.72 2.63
N PHE A 208 -10.92 -8.89 3.26
CA PHE A 208 -11.84 -9.99 3.01
C PHE A 208 -13.04 -10.02 3.98
N ARG A 209 -13.27 -8.91 4.67
CA ARG A 209 -14.41 -8.68 5.56
C ARG A 209 -15.19 -7.46 5.08
N VAL A 210 -16.49 -7.47 5.26
CA VAL A 210 -17.36 -6.36 4.85
C VAL A 210 -16.82 -5.02 5.36
N GLY A 211 -16.76 -4.04 4.49
CA GLY A 211 -16.31 -2.68 4.83
C GLY A 211 -14.81 -2.52 5.02
N ASN A 212 -13.99 -3.52 4.65
CA ASN A 212 -12.56 -3.54 4.95
C ASN A 212 -12.30 -3.34 6.46
N ASP A 213 -13.19 -3.84 7.28
CA ASP A 213 -13.18 -3.70 8.74
C ASP A 213 -12.71 -5.02 9.37
N PRO A 214 -11.68 -5.02 10.25
CA PRO A 214 -11.25 -6.20 11.00
C PRO A 214 -12.39 -6.92 11.75
N LYS A 215 -13.46 -6.19 12.07
CA LYS A 215 -14.66 -6.71 12.73
C LYS A 215 -15.82 -6.96 11.79
N GLY A 216 -15.69 -6.56 10.53
CA GLY A 216 -16.67 -6.82 9.49
C GLY A 216 -16.93 -8.32 9.36
N GLU A 217 -18.11 -8.68 8.91
CA GLU A 217 -18.47 -10.06 8.67
C GLU A 217 -17.57 -10.65 7.57
N PRO A 218 -16.98 -11.83 7.79
CA PRO A 218 -16.05 -12.43 6.83
C PRO A 218 -16.76 -12.88 5.56
N GLY A 219 -16.06 -12.78 4.43
CA GLY A 219 -16.47 -13.45 3.21
C GLY A 219 -16.45 -14.98 3.36
N VAL A 220 -17.29 -15.65 2.62
CA VAL A 220 -17.35 -17.11 2.54
C VAL A 220 -16.87 -17.55 1.18
N LEU A 221 -15.78 -18.32 1.14
CA LEU A 221 -15.22 -18.90 -0.09
C LEU A 221 -15.99 -20.18 -0.48
N GLU A 222 -16.30 -20.32 -1.78
CA GLU A 222 -16.82 -21.54 -2.40
C GLU A 222 -15.98 -21.83 -3.66
N ILE A 223 -15.43 -23.03 -3.75
CA ILE A 223 -14.74 -23.52 -4.94
C ILE A 223 -15.77 -24.18 -5.85
N ILE A 224 -15.88 -23.72 -7.08
CA ILE A 224 -16.81 -24.25 -8.09
C ILE A 224 -16.12 -25.31 -8.95
N ASP A 225 -14.93 -25.00 -9.46
CA ASP A 225 -14.08 -25.89 -10.24
C ASP A 225 -12.61 -25.45 -10.15
N ASP A 226 -11.71 -26.07 -10.93
CA ASP A 226 -10.27 -25.79 -10.89
C ASP A 226 -9.89 -24.36 -11.25
N TYR A 227 -10.80 -23.59 -11.90
CA TYR A 227 -10.55 -22.24 -12.38
C TYR A 227 -11.64 -21.23 -12.00
N THR A 228 -12.62 -21.65 -11.20
CA THR A 228 -13.74 -20.80 -10.78
C THR A 228 -13.97 -20.89 -9.28
N PHE A 229 -14.00 -19.77 -8.61
CA PHE A 229 -14.37 -19.69 -7.19
C PHE A 229 -15.26 -18.48 -6.94
N LYS A 230 -15.97 -18.51 -5.81
CA LYS A 230 -16.90 -17.46 -5.41
C LYS A 230 -16.63 -17.02 -3.98
N ILE A 231 -16.76 -15.73 -3.71
CA ILE A 231 -16.75 -15.15 -2.37
C ILE A 231 -18.10 -14.48 -2.15
N THR A 232 -18.79 -14.87 -1.09
CA THR A 232 -20.11 -14.35 -0.73
C THR A 232 -20.04 -13.60 0.60
N TYR A 233 -20.62 -12.42 0.65
CA TYR A 233 -20.75 -11.59 1.84
C TYR A 233 -22.21 -11.52 2.31
N PRO A 234 -22.47 -11.39 3.63
CA PRO A 234 -23.84 -11.30 4.15
C PRO A 234 -24.49 -9.94 3.88
N SER A 235 -23.69 -8.90 3.65
CA SER A 235 -24.14 -7.55 3.31
C SER A 235 -23.34 -6.99 2.13
N PRO A 236 -23.81 -5.92 1.45
CA PRO A 236 -23.11 -5.33 0.31
C PRO A 236 -21.67 -4.93 0.63
N TYR A 237 -20.74 -5.18 -0.29
CA TYR A 237 -19.34 -4.76 -0.21
C TYR A 237 -18.86 -4.24 -1.57
N GLY A 238 -19.44 -3.12 -2.01
CA GLY A 238 -19.25 -2.57 -3.35
C GLY A 238 -17.81 -2.26 -3.72
N SER A 239 -16.98 -1.87 -2.74
CA SER A 239 -15.56 -1.58 -2.96
C SER A 239 -14.63 -2.80 -2.86
N PHE A 240 -15.16 -4.02 -2.73
CA PHE A 240 -14.33 -5.22 -2.55
C PHE A 240 -13.32 -5.43 -3.68
N LEU A 241 -13.74 -5.26 -4.94
CA LEU A 241 -12.85 -5.46 -6.10
C LEU A 241 -11.65 -4.53 -6.08
N ARG A 242 -11.82 -3.31 -5.57
CA ARG A 242 -10.73 -2.36 -5.43
C ARG A 242 -9.60 -2.89 -4.56
N ASN A 243 -9.92 -3.61 -3.49
CA ASN A 243 -8.91 -4.23 -2.62
C ASN A 243 -8.05 -5.29 -3.33
N LEU A 244 -8.51 -5.82 -4.46
CA LEU A 244 -7.78 -6.80 -5.26
C LEU A 244 -6.97 -6.18 -6.39
N VAL A 245 -7.12 -4.87 -6.62
CA VAL A 245 -6.40 -4.13 -7.65
C VAL A 245 -5.09 -3.59 -7.12
N ILE A 246 -5.17 -2.69 -6.19
CA ILE A 246 -4.01 -2.03 -5.60
C ILE A 246 -4.31 -1.70 -4.16
N GLU A 247 -3.39 -2.01 -3.31
CA GLU A 247 -3.32 -1.39 -2.01
C GLU A 247 -1.86 -1.33 -1.56
N GLY A 248 -1.19 -0.27 -1.98
CA GLY A 248 0.19 0.00 -1.61
C GLY A 248 1.13 -1.15 -1.99
N TRP A 249 1.59 -1.92 -1.02
CA TRP A 249 2.56 -3.00 -1.17
C TRP A 249 1.95 -4.39 -1.31
N ASN A 250 0.63 -4.49 -1.47
CA ASN A 250 -0.06 -5.77 -1.56
C ASN A 250 -0.23 -6.20 -3.02
N GLY A 251 -0.28 -7.51 -3.24
CA GLY A 251 -0.43 -8.10 -4.55
C GLY A 251 -1.30 -9.35 -4.51
N TYR A 252 -1.26 -10.15 -5.58
CA TYR A 252 -2.04 -11.39 -5.68
C TYR A 252 -1.77 -12.38 -4.54
N THR A 253 -0.59 -12.33 -3.92
CA THR A 253 -0.17 -13.25 -2.84
C THR A 253 -1.05 -13.17 -1.60
N GLU A 254 -1.90 -12.18 -1.48
CA GLU A 254 -2.89 -12.15 -0.41
C GLU A 254 -4.06 -13.10 -0.63
N LEU A 255 -4.30 -13.52 -1.85
CA LEU A 255 -5.38 -14.45 -2.20
C LEU A 255 -4.87 -15.79 -2.76
N ILE A 256 -3.72 -15.79 -3.44
CA ILE A 256 -3.21 -16.93 -4.19
C ILE A 256 -1.78 -17.21 -3.76
N ASN A 257 -1.52 -18.37 -3.17
CA ASN A 257 -0.18 -18.81 -2.75
C ASN A 257 0.12 -20.24 -3.25
N PRO A 258 1.39 -20.58 -3.60
CA PRO A 258 1.73 -21.87 -4.19
C PRO A 258 1.53 -23.02 -3.21
N ALA A 259 0.35 -23.61 -3.22
CA ALA A 259 -0.06 -24.70 -2.32
C ALA A 259 0.89 -25.91 -2.43
N HIS A 260 1.35 -26.26 -3.64
CA HIS A 260 2.27 -27.40 -3.88
C HIS A 260 3.61 -27.26 -3.13
N VAL A 261 4.06 -26.03 -2.85
CA VAL A 261 5.28 -25.77 -2.07
C VAL A 261 4.96 -25.65 -0.58
N LEU A 262 3.91 -24.87 -0.24
CA LEU A 262 3.64 -24.51 1.16
C LEU A 262 3.06 -25.67 1.98
N LYS A 263 2.32 -26.59 1.36
CA LYS A 263 1.82 -27.81 2.03
C LYS A 263 2.93 -28.65 2.65
N LYS A 264 4.15 -28.61 2.07
CA LYS A 264 5.32 -29.30 2.62
C LYS A 264 5.73 -28.82 4.01
N TRP A 265 5.30 -27.61 4.39
CA TRP A 265 5.66 -26.96 5.65
C TRP A 265 4.46 -26.80 6.60
N HIS A 266 3.28 -27.31 6.21
CA HIS A 266 2.04 -27.19 6.96
C HIS A 266 1.64 -28.52 7.58
N THR A 267 1.37 -28.54 8.90
CA THR A 267 1.12 -29.77 9.65
C THR A 267 -0.19 -30.49 9.32
N ASP A 268 -1.12 -29.86 8.61
CA ASP A 268 -2.30 -30.55 8.09
C ASP A 268 -1.98 -31.50 6.91
N PHE A 269 -0.81 -31.31 6.25
CA PHE A 269 -0.39 -32.06 5.07
C PHE A 269 0.91 -32.84 5.31
N THR A 270 1.79 -32.34 6.19
CA THR A 270 3.09 -32.94 6.46
C THR A 270 3.22 -33.18 7.97
N PRO A 271 3.38 -34.44 8.40
CA PRO A 271 3.57 -34.76 9.81
C PRO A 271 4.74 -33.98 10.42
N ILE A 272 4.59 -33.50 11.66
CA ILE A 272 5.61 -32.69 12.33
C ILE A 272 6.96 -33.43 12.47
N GLU A 273 6.91 -34.77 12.51
CA GLU A 273 8.09 -35.62 12.54
C GLU A 273 8.98 -35.43 11.31
N GLU A 274 8.39 -35.18 10.15
CA GLU A 274 9.12 -34.94 8.90
C GLU A 274 9.72 -33.53 8.86
N LEU A 275 9.19 -32.59 9.65
CA LEU A 275 9.70 -31.23 9.77
C LEU A 275 10.83 -31.07 10.80
N LYS A 276 11.10 -32.10 11.65
CA LYS A 276 12.04 -32.00 12.79
C LYS A 276 13.44 -31.58 12.39
N GLU A 277 13.96 -32.07 11.28
CA GLU A 277 15.30 -31.70 10.82
C GLU A 277 15.37 -30.20 10.51
N GLU A 278 14.42 -29.69 9.75
CA GLU A 278 14.39 -28.29 9.35
C GLU A 278 14.04 -27.37 10.55
N LEU A 279 13.15 -27.79 11.44
CA LEU A 279 12.90 -27.12 12.71
C LEU A 279 14.19 -26.97 13.54
N THR A 280 14.93 -28.06 13.73
CA THR A 280 16.19 -28.06 14.48
C THR A 280 17.23 -27.14 13.84
N LYS A 281 17.37 -27.19 12.52
CA LYS A 281 18.29 -26.33 11.76
C LYS A 281 17.98 -24.83 11.95
N ASN A 282 16.72 -24.48 12.13
CA ASN A 282 16.26 -23.11 12.37
C ASN A 282 16.14 -22.78 13.88
N ASN A 283 16.69 -23.60 14.79
CA ASN A 283 16.59 -23.46 16.23
C ASN A 283 15.15 -23.44 16.78
N LEU A 284 14.25 -24.15 16.11
CA LEU A 284 12.86 -24.35 16.50
C LEU A 284 12.66 -25.78 17.01
N THR A 285 11.65 -26.00 17.86
CA THR A 285 11.34 -27.32 18.43
C THR A 285 10.04 -27.88 17.87
N GLU A 286 8.95 -27.16 18.08
CA GLU A 286 7.60 -27.54 17.63
C GLU A 286 6.89 -26.37 16.92
N GLU A 287 7.54 -25.23 16.79
CA GLU A 287 7.00 -24.00 16.23
C GLU A 287 6.98 -24.05 14.69
N TRP A 288 6.27 -25.04 14.13
CA TRP A 288 6.15 -25.23 12.71
C TRP A 288 5.56 -24.02 11.98
N TRP A 289 4.70 -23.23 12.65
CA TRP A 289 4.13 -21.98 12.09
C TRP A 289 5.21 -20.91 11.89
N THR A 290 6.22 -20.86 12.74
CA THR A 290 7.38 -19.99 12.56
C THR A 290 8.21 -20.44 11.36
N LEU A 291 8.45 -21.75 11.23
CA LEU A 291 9.12 -22.34 10.06
C LEU A 291 8.33 -22.06 8.79
N PHE A 292 7.00 -22.27 8.81
CA PHE A 292 6.12 -21.94 7.70
C PHE A 292 6.26 -20.48 7.28
N GLY A 293 6.21 -19.53 8.24
CA GLY A 293 6.41 -18.10 7.99
C GLY A 293 7.76 -17.77 7.31
N GLN A 294 8.82 -18.52 7.63
CA GLN A 294 10.13 -18.38 6.95
C GLN A 294 10.11 -18.90 5.52
N LYS A 295 9.25 -19.88 5.20
CA LYS A 295 9.10 -20.48 3.86
C LYS A 295 8.02 -19.78 3.03
N TRP A 296 7.20 -18.95 3.64
CA TRP A 296 6.12 -18.22 2.99
C TRP A 296 6.60 -16.84 2.54
N CYS A 297 6.61 -16.61 1.24
CA CYS A 297 7.10 -15.38 0.62
C CYS A 297 5.94 -14.58 0.03
N GLN A 298 5.56 -13.52 0.71
CA GLN A 298 4.51 -12.62 0.27
C GLN A 298 5.07 -11.25 -0.14
N ASN A 299 4.42 -10.59 -1.07
CA ASN A 299 4.67 -9.20 -1.43
C ASN A 299 6.20 -8.92 -1.59
N TRP A 300 6.76 -7.98 -0.83
CA TRP A 300 8.18 -7.63 -0.88
C TRP A 300 9.14 -8.76 -0.46
N ASP A 301 8.64 -9.78 0.25
CA ASP A 301 9.46 -10.92 0.66
C ASP A 301 10.07 -11.66 -0.54
N VAL A 302 9.39 -11.65 -1.69
CA VAL A 302 9.89 -12.29 -2.94
C VAL A 302 11.23 -11.71 -3.40
N THR A 303 11.67 -10.58 -2.85
CA THR A 303 12.99 -10.00 -3.10
C THR A 303 14.04 -10.39 -2.04
N ARG A 304 13.67 -11.15 -1.01
CA ARG A 304 14.56 -11.60 0.08
C ARG A 304 15.28 -12.89 -0.29
N GLU A 305 16.53 -13.02 0.14
CA GLU A 305 17.35 -14.19 -0.16
C GLU A 305 16.71 -15.53 0.26
N ARG A 306 15.95 -15.54 1.36
CA ARG A 306 15.22 -16.72 1.84
C ARG A 306 14.15 -17.22 0.84
N CYS A 307 13.76 -16.38 -0.11
CA CYS A 307 12.75 -16.67 -1.13
C CYS A 307 13.33 -17.10 -2.49
N ILE A 308 14.63 -17.35 -2.57
CA ILE A 308 15.24 -17.93 -3.78
C ILE A 308 14.58 -19.28 -4.07
N GLY A 309 14.09 -19.44 -5.31
CA GLY A 309 13.40 -20.65 -5.74
C GLY A 309 11.93 -20.75 -5.29
N TYR A 310 11.38 -19.72 -4.64
CA TYR A 310 9.95 -19.66 -4.34
C TYR A 310 9.14 -19.33 -5.60
N PRO A 311 8.12 -20.15 -5.96
CA PRO A 311 7.34 -19.91 -7.17
C PRO A 311 6.50 -18.65 -7.10
N THR A 312 6.50 -17.88 -8.17
CA THR A 312 5.70 -16.63 -8.30
C THR A 312 5.05 -16.55 -9.69
N VAL A 313 4.07 -15.67 -9.85
CA VAL A 313 3.57 -15.27 -11.18
C VAL A 313 4.12 -13.92 -11.62
N ASN A 314 5.09 -13.38 -10.90
CA ASN A 314 5.75 -12.10 -11.20
C ASN A 314 6.57 -12.17 -12.50
N PRO A 315 6.83 -11.04 -13.17
CA PRO A 315 7.57 -11.01 -14.44
C PRO A 315 9.03 -11.45 -14.32
N TRP A 316 9.65 -11.24 -13.17
CA TRP A 316 11.02 -11.72 -12.87
C TRP A 316 11.05 -12.48 -11.55
N VAL A 317 11.95 -13.42 -11.45
CA VAL A 317 12.10 -14.34 -10.31
C VAL A 317 13.52 -14.25 -9.75
N LEU A 318 13.61 -14.14 -8.42
CA LEU A 318 14.89 -14.06 -7.69
C LEU A 318 15.72 -15.34 -7.89
N GLN A 319 16.96 -15.16 -8.31
CA GLN A 319 17.96 -16.23 -8.51
C GLN A 319 19.05 -16.18 -7.44
N ALA A 320 19.73 -17.30 -7.26
CA ALA A 320 20.96 -17.33 -6.45
C ALA A 320 22.04 -16.43 -7.08
N SER A 321 22.80 -15.75 -6.23
CA SER A 321 23.92 -14.91 -6.63
C SER A 321 25.18 -15.32 -5.88
N ASP A 322 26.33 -15.19 -6.53
CA ASP A 322 27.64 -15.45 -5.93
C ASP A 322 28.04 -14.36 -4.91
N SER A 323 27.32 -13.24 -4.89
CA SER A 323 27.57 -12.12 -3.98
C SER A 323 26.31 -11.79 -3.16
N PRO A 324 26.39 -11.81 -1.83
CA PRO A 324 25.25 -11.43 -0.98
C PRO A 324 24.83 -9.96 -1.15
N ALA A 325 25.74 -9.11 -1.66
CA ALA A 325 25.43 -7.71 -1.95
C ALA A 325 24.73 -7.50 -3.31
N THR A 326 24.49 -8.58 -4.07
CA THR A 326 23.89 -8.48 -5.40
C THR A 326 22.67 -9.40 -5.49
N LYS A 327 21.53 -8.84 -5.81
CA LYS A 327 20.29 -9.59 -6.08
C LYS A 327 20.06 -9.62 -7.58
N ILE A 328 19.85 -10.82 -8.12
CA ILE A 328 19.64 -11.08 -9.56
C ILE A 328 18.24 -11.63 -9.73
N PHE A 329 17.46 -11.00 -10.59
CA PHE A 329 16.14 -11.46 -10.98
C PHE A 329 16.16 -11.78 -12.47
N GLU A 330 15.75 -12.99 -12.83
CA GLU A 330 15.66 -13.41 -14.23
C GLU A 330 14.20 -13.47 -14.67
N ARG A 331 13.97 -13.24 -15.95
CA ARG A 331 12.68 -13.35 -16.61
C ARG A 331 11.99 -14.66 -16.21
N ASN A 332 10.71 -14.55 -15.80
CA ASN A 332 9.85 -15.71 -15.57
C ASN A 332 9.48 -16.37 -16.90
N PRO A 333 9.87 -17.63 -17.17
CA PRO A 333 9.58 -18.28 -18.43
C PRO A 333 8.08 -18.58 -18.62
N TYR A 334 7.29 -18.59 -17.55
CA TYR A 334 5.84 -18.86 -17.55
C TYR A 334 5.01 -17.59 -17.34
N TYR A 335 5.60 -16.40 -17.52
CA TYR A 335 4.87 -15.16 -17.34
C TYR A 335 3.71 -15.05 -18.33
N PHE A 336 2.54 -14.65 -17.85
CA PHE A 336 1.25 -14.81 -18.54
C PHE A 336 0.82 -13.63 -19.43
N LYS A 337 1.60 -12.55 -19.46
CA LYS A 337 1.29 -11.36 -20.27
C LYS A 337 2.03 -11.39 -21.59
N VAL A 338 1.36 -10.92 -22.63
CA VAL A 338 1.93 -10.68 -23.95
C VAL A 338 1.63 -9.25 -24.39
N ASP A 339 2.40 -8.70 -25.31
CA ASP A 339 2.06 -7.42 -25.93
C ASP A 339 1.03 -7.57 -27.08
N VAL A 340 0.65 -6.45 -27.70
CA VAL A 340 -0.28 -6.44 -28.85
C VAL A 340 0.25 -7.16 -30.08
N GLU A 341 1.55 -7.47 -30.15
CA GLU A 341 2.17 -8.27 -31.21
C GLU A 341 2.28 -9.75 -30.82
N GLY A 342 1.85 -10.13 -29.61
CA GLY A 342 1.91 -11.49 -29.08
C GLY A 342 3.25 -11.87 -28.46
N LYS A 343 4.17 -10.94 -28.29
CA LYS A 343 5.48 -11.17 -27.62
C LYS A 343 5.30 -11.37 -26.13
N GLN A 344 5.84 -12.44 -25.56
CA GLN A 344 5.81 -12.69 -24.12
C GLN A 344 6.61 -11.62 -23.35
N LEU A 345 5.99 -10.96 -22.38
CA LEU A 345 6.64 -10.03 -21.47
C LEU A 345 7.39 -10.79 -20.34
N PRO A 346 8.29 -10.12 -19.62
CA PRO A 346 8.84 -8.79 -19.87
C PRO A 346 9.81 -8.76 -21.07
N TYR A 347 10.12 -7.59 -21.64
CA TYR A 347 11.09 -7.51 -22.74
C TYR A 347 12.53 -7.65 -22.25
N ILE A 348 12.81 -7.26 -21.00
CA ILE A 348 14.17 -7.25 -20.41
C ILE A 348 14.44 -8.57 -19.71
N ASP A 349 15.64 -9.13 -19.93
CA ASP A 349 16.02 -10.45 -19.43
C ASP A 349 16.23 -10.48 -17.93
N LYS A 350 16.86 -9.44 -17.36
CA LYS A 350 17.28 -9.43 -15.97
C LYS A 350 17.11 -8.08 -15.29
N ILE A 351 16.91 -8.13 -13.97
CA ILE A 351 17.12 -6.98 -13.09
C ILE A 351 18.28 -7.35 -12.15
N VAL A 352 19.24 -6.45 -12.00
CA VAL A 352 20.34 -6.59 -11.06
C VAL A 352 20.31 -5.44 -10.08
N SER A 353 20.09 -5.73 -8.81
CA SER A 353 20.08 -4.77 -7.72
C SER A 353 21.32 -4.93 -6.85
N GLN A 354 22.08 -3.85 -6.68
CA GLN A 354 23.28 -3.83 -5.86
C GLN A 354 22.99 -3.19 -4.52
N GLN A 355 23.27 -3.92 -3.44
CA GLN A 355 23.26 -3.37 -2.10
C GLN A 355 24.49 -2.47 -1.90
N VAL A 356 24.26 -1.29 -1.34
CA VAL A 356 25.29 -0.32 -0.97
C VAL A 356 25.13 0.10 0.49
N GLU A 357 26.11 0.81 1.03
CA GLU A 357 26.19 1.14 2.46
C GLU A 357 25.03 2.04 2.93
N ASP A 358 24.71 3.06 2.12
CA ASP A 358 23.69 4.07 2.46
C ASP A 358 23.03 4.70 1.20
N VAL A 359 22.06 5.58 1.44
CA VAL A 359 21.35 6.30 0.37
C VAL A 359 22.26 7.24 -0.41
N GLU A 360 23.32 7.81 0.19
CA GLU A 360 24.25 8.67 -0.51
C GLU A 360 25.09 7.87 -1.54
N ALA A 361 25.44 6.63 -1.21
CA ALA A 361 26.06 5.71 -2.17
C ALA A 361 25.10 5.34 -3.31
N VAL A 362 23.79 5.20 -3.04
CA VAL A 362 22.78 5.06 -4.11
C VAL A 362 22.76 6.29 -5.00
N ASN A 363 22.69 7.50 -4.41
CA ASN A 363 22.71 8.77 -5.16
C ASN A 363 23.95 8.89 -6.05
N LEU A 364 25.14 8.52 -5.55
CA LEU A 364 26.37 8.55 -6.34
C LEU A 364 26.27 7.66 -7.58
N LYS A 365 25.66 6.47 -7.46
CA LYS A 365 25.43 5.56 -8.60
C LYS A 365 24.47 6.15 -9.64
N VAL A 366 23.47 6.91 -9.21
CA VAL A 366 22.63 7.70 -10.13
C VAL A 366 23.47 8.68 -10.93
N LEU A 367 24.25 9.52 -10.23
CA LEU A 367 25.05 10.58 -10.87
C LEU A 367 26.12 10.07 -11.83
N THR A 368 26.59 8.83 -11.63
CA THR A 368 27.59 8.17 -12.49
C THR A 368 26.98 7.31 -13.60
N GLY A 369 25.64 7.20 -13.67
CA GLY A 369 24.95 6.41 -14.69
C GLY A 369 25.07 4.89 -14.48
N GLU A 370 25.32 4.46 -13.24
CA GLU A 370 25.45 3.05 -12.88
C GLU A 370 24.08 2.37 -12.60
N VAL A 371 23.00 3.13 -12.56
CA VAL A 371 21.62 2.64 -12.40
C VAL A 371 20.77 3.04 -13.60
N ASP A 372 19.80 2.18 -13.93
CA ASP A 372 18.85 2.42 -15.02
C ASP A 372 17.46 2.78 -14.49
N PHE A 373 17.15 2.38 -13.26
CA PHE A 373 15.87 2.67 -12.63
C PHE A 373 16.01 2.79 -11.11
N LEU A 374 15.37 3.82 -10.52
CA LEU A 374 15.14 3.98 -9.08
C LEU A 374 13.85 4.75 -8.85
N ARG A 375 13.12 4.36 -7.81
CA ARG A 375 11.93 5.06 -7.30
C ARG A 375 11.92 5.13 -5.78
N GLU A 376 12.07 3.99 -5.08
CA GLU A 376 12.00 3.93 -3.61
C GLU A 376 13.24 4.52 -2.92
N SER A 377 14.39 4.38 -3.57
CA SER A 377 15.67 4.84 -3.03
C SER A 377 16.04 6.27 -3.48
N THR A 378 15.05 7.06 -3.91
CA THR A 378 15.20 8.48 -4.30
C THR A 378 14.67 9.41 -3.21
N GLY A 379 14.78 10.70 -3.40
CA GLY A 379 14.23 11.71 -2.48
C GLY A 379 14.13 13.09 -3.11
N LEU A 380 13.07 13.82 -2.76
CA LEU A 380 12.76 15.13 -3.32
C LEU A 380 13.90 16.13 -3.11
N VAL A 381 14.56 16.09 -1.96
CA VAL A 381 15.74 16.91 -1.62
C VAL A 381 16.90 16.76 -2.62
N LYS A 382 16.96 15.65 -3.34
CA LYS A 382 18.00 15.36 -4.33
C LYS A 382 17.63 15.78 -5.76
N VAL A 383 16.41 16.21 -6.01
CA VAL A 383 15.94 16.59 -7.37
C VAL A 383 16.83 17.63 -8.04
N PRO A 384 17.25 18.72 -7.39
CA PRO A 384 18.17 19.67 -8.02
C PRO A 384 19.47 19.01 -8.50
N LEU A 385 20.05 18.15 -7.67
CA LEU A 385 21.28 17.42 -7.99
C LEU A 385 21.06 16.41 -9.14
N TYR A 386 19.94 15.71 -9.15
CA TYR A 386 19.60 14.81 -10.25
C TYR A 386 19.42 15.58 -11.56
N LYS A 387 18.66 16.68 -11.57
CA LYS A 387 18.41 17.51 -12.75
C LYS A 387 19.69 18.08 -13.36
N GLU A 388 20.62 18.53 -12.53
CA GLU A 388 21.92 19.02 -12.99
C GLU A 388 22.78 17.95 -13.69
N ASN A 389 22.61 16.67 -13.32
CA ASN A 389 23.45 15.57 -13.77
C ASN A 389 22.76 14.64 -14.79
N GLU A 390 21.53 14.91 -15.24
CA GLU A 390 20.78 14.07 -16.18
C GLU A 390 21.56 13.74 -17.47
N GLU A 391 22.22 14.74 -18.06
CA GLU A 391 22.99 14.55 -19.30
C GLU A 391 24.26 13.69 -19.06
N LYS A 392 24.99 13.99 -18.00
CA LYS A 392 26.22 13.26 -17.65
C LYS A 392 25.94 11.82 -17.24
N GLY A 393 24.88 11.58 -16.44
CA GLY A 393 24.51 10.27 -15.96
C GLY A 393 23.65 9.47 -16.94
N GLY A 394 23.15 10.10 -18.02
CA GLY A 394 22.33 9.43 -19.04
C GLY A 394 20.95 8.99 -18.55
N PHE A 395 20.36 9.71 -17.64
CA PHE A 395 19.05 9.43 -17.06
C PHE A 395 18.10 10.63 -17.17
N ASN A 396 16.82 10.41 -16.94
CA ASN A 396 15.80 11.43 -16.71
C ASN A 396 15.30 11.32 -15.27
N THR A 397 15.04 12.48 -14.65
CA THR A 397 14.33 12.58 -13.38
C THR A 397 12.86 12.88 -13.68
N VAL A 398 12.00 11.91 -13.52
CA VAL A 398 10.55 12.05 -13.70
C VAL A 398 9.92 12.35 -12.34
N LEU A 399 9.04 13.35 -12.28
CA LEU A 399 8.33 13.71 -11.06
C LEU A 399 6.89 13.18 -11.17
N LEU A 400 6.60 12.15 -10.42
CA LEU A 400 5.29 11.51 -10.35
C LEU A 400 4.56 11.91 -9.07
N ASP A 401 3.26 11.70 -9.03
CA ASP A 401 2.46 12.03 -7.86
C ASP A 401 2.72 11.06 -6.70
N MET A 402 2.84 11.59 -5.51
CA MET A 402 2.83 10.78 -4.30
C MET A 402 1.40 10.31 -3.99
N HIS A 403 1.26 9.12 -3.47
CA HIS A 403 -0.02 8.52 -3.10
C HIS A 403 -0.44 8.79 -1.64
N VAL A 404 0.35 9.58 -0.92
CA VAL A 404 0.12 9.96 0.48
C VAL A 404 0.39 11.44 0.68
N ASP A 405 -0.29 12.06 1.63
CA ASP A 405 0.07 13.40 2.11
C ASP A 405 1.39 13.32 2.86
N SER A 406 2.38 14.03 2.40
CA SER A 406 3.75 13.85 2.84
C SER A 406 4.03 14.43 4.22
N SER A 407 3.17 15.33 4.74
CA SER A 407 3.35 15.91 6.06
C SER A 407 2.03 16.39 6.68
N THR A 408 1.75 15.91 7.89
CA THR A 408 0.53 16.23 8.64
C THR A 408 0.84 16.27 10.14
N ILE A 409 0.30 17.27 10.83
CA ILE A 409 0.35 17.36 12.29
C ILE A 409 -0.90 16.64 12.83
N PHE A 410 -0.68 15.69 13.72
CA PHE A 410 -1.71 15.00 14.47
C PHE A 410 -1.65 15.43 15.93
N LEU A 411 -2.72 16.01 16.41
CA LEU A 411 -2.94 16.35 17.83
C LEU A 411 -3.77 15.22 18.44
N ASN A 412 -3.21 14.45 19.35
CA ASN A 412 -3.96 13.38 20.02
C ASN A 412 -5.02 13.98 20.95
N GLN A 413 -6.23 14.10 20.47
CA GLN A 413 -7.35 14.72 21.17
C GLN A 413 -7.84 13.90 22.38
N THR A 414 -7.26 12.73 22.59
CA THR A 414 -7.54 11.83 23.72
C THR A 414 -6.35 11.65 24.67
N PHE A 415 -5.26 12.40 24.48
CA PHE A 415 -4.14 12.40 25.40
C PHE A 415 -4.59 12.79 26.81
N ASP A 416 -4.07 12.06 27.83
CA ASP A 416 -4.54 12.18 29.21
C ASP A 416 -4.05 13.47 29.91
N ASN A 417 -4.61 14.60 29.50
CA ASN A 417 -4.45 15.92 30.10
C ASN A 417 -5.73 16.74 29.86
N PRO A 418 -6.46 17.15 30.91
CA PRO A 418 -7.75 17.84 30.74
C PRO A 418 -7.66 19.15 29.97
N VAL A 419 -6.63 19.98 30.22
CA VAL A 419 -6.44 21.26 29.50
C VAL A 419 -6.13 21.00 28.04
N TRP A 420 -5.29 20.01 27.76
CA TRP A 420 -4.99 19.59 26.41
C TRP A 420 -6.25 19.10 25.66
N GLN A 421 -7.06 18.23 26.29
CA GLN A 421 -8.30 17.75 25.69
C GLN A 421 -9.27 18.89 25.43
N GLN A 422 -9.42 19.83 26.36
CA GLN A 422 -10.26 21.01 26.15
C GLN A 422 -9.83 21.79 24.91
N LEU A 423 -8.53 22.04 24.74
CA LEU A 423 -7.98 22.80 23.61
C LEU A 423 -7.99 21.98 22.31
N SER A 424 -7.40 20.79 22.33
CA SER A 424 -7.22 19.98 21.12
C SER A 424 -8.54 19.51 20.49
N GLN A 425 -9.61 19.33 21.29
CA GLN A 425 -10.94 18.99 20.79
C GLN A 425 -11.73 20.21 20.29
N ASP A 426 -11.32 21.44 20.61
CA ASP A 426 -11.92 22.63 20.05
C ASP A 426 -11.36 22.91 18.64
N VAL A 427 -12.24 23.02 17.65
CA VAL A 427 -11.82 23.26 16.26
C VAL A 427 -11.10 24.60 16.08
N ARG A 428 -11.41 25.62 16.92
CA ARG A 428 -10.75 26.93 16.88
C ARG A 428 -9.25 26.80 17.18
N PHE A 429 -8.86 25.92 18.11
CA PHE A 429 -7.47 25.67 18.42
C PHE A 429 -6.73 25.06 17.21
N ARG A 430 -7.34 24.06 16.57
CA ARG A 430 -6.76 23.44 15.38
C ARG A 430 -6.67 24.40 14.19
N LYS A 431 -7.70 25.23 14.00
CA LYS A 431 -7.68 26.32 12.99
C LYS A 431 -6.60 27.35 13.29
N ALA A 432 -6.44 27.77 14.55
CA ALA A 432 -5.37 28.70 14.95
C ALA A 432 -3.97 28.18 14.58
N LEU A 433 -3.68 26.90 14.88
CA LEU A 433 -2.42 26.29 14.49
C LEU A 433 -2.27 26.21 12.97
N SER A 434 -3.34 25.90 12.22
CA SER A 434 -3.31 25.85 10.76
C SER A 434 -3.01 27.21 10.12
N HIS A 435 -3.63 28.29 10.63
CA HIS A 435 -3.37 29.67 10.18
C HIS A 435 -1.96 30.18 10.51
N ALA A 436 -1.29 29.58 11.50
CA ALA A 436 0.08 29.91 11.85
C ALA A 436 1.14 29.28 10.92
N ILE A 437 0.74 28.37 10.03
CA ILE A 437 1.64 27.67 9.12
C ILE A 437 1.85 28.51 7.86
N ASN A 438 3.09 29.03 7.67
CA ASN A 438 3.52 29.62 6.42
C ASN A 438 3.87 28.52 5.42
N ARG A 439 2.86 28.07 4.69
CA ARG A 439 2.99 26.96 3.72
C ARG A 439 3.84 27.32 2.52
N ASP A 440 3.84 28.58 2.09
CA ASP A 440 4.70 29.03 0.98
C ASP A 440 6.17 28.79 1.30
N GLU A 441 6.60 29.14 2.52
CA GLU A 441 7.98 28.94 2.97
C GLU A 441 8.34 27.43 2.99
N ILE A 442 7.43 26.57 3.44
CA ILE A 442 7.63 25.10 3.47
C ILE A 442 7.68 24.55 2.03
N ILE A 443 6.75 24.96 1.17
CA ILE A 443 6.70 24.54 -0.24
C ILE A 443 7.98 24.95 -0.97
N GLU A 444 8.45 26.16 -0.77
CA GLU A 444 9.66 26.65 -1.44
C GLU A 444 10.96 26.05 -0.88
N SER A 445 11.10 26.02 0.46
CA SER A 445 12.38 25.66 1.09
C SER A 445 12.59 24.14 1.24
N ILE A 446 11.53 23.37 1.43
CA ILE A 446 11.59 21.93 1.70
C ILE A 446 11.13 21.12 0.49
N TYR A 447 10.04 21.54 -0.16
CA TYR A 447 9.48 20.83 -1.30
C TYR A 447 9.90 21.39 -2.67
N TYR A 448 10.72 22.46 -2.71
CA TYR A 448 11.25 23.04 -3.95
C TYR A 448 10.17 23.42 -4.97
N GLY A 449 8.98 23.81 -4.52
CA GLY A 449 7.83 24.11 -5.37
C GLY A 449 7.07 22.87 -5.88
N PHE A 450 7.41 21.65 -5.43
CA PHE A 450 6.80 20.41 -5.86
C PHE A 450 5.74 19.87 -4.87
N ALA A 451 5.03 20.77 -4.23
CA ALA A 451 3.89 20.50 -3.36
C ALA A 451 2.83 21.58 -3.55
N GLY A 452 1.58 21.26 -3.21
CA GLY A 452 0.45 22.17 -3.24
C GLY A 452 -0.10 22.49 -1.85
N TYR A 453 -0.99 23.48 -1.79
CA TYR A 453 -1.79 23.74 -0.60
C TYR A 453 -2.77 22.59 -0.32
N PRO A 454 -3.11 22.32 0.96
CA PRO A 454 -4.00 21.23 1.35
C PRO A 454 -5.48 21.60 1.10
N MET A 455 -5.84 21.75 -0.18
CA MET A 455 -7.14 22.25 -0.62
C MET A 455 -8.28 21.27 -0.33
N LYS A 456 -7.99 19.95 -0.34
CA LYS A 456 -8.99 18.90 -0.08
C LYS A 456 -9.22 18.70 1.41
N SER A 457 -8.17 18.50 2.18
CA SER A 457 -8.26 18.11 3.60
C SER A 457 -8.46 19.30 4.54
N VAL A 458 -7.88 20.46 4.26
CA VAL A 458 -7.92 21.66 5.11
C VAL A 458 -8.81 22.76 4.51
N GLY A 459 -8.78 22.89 3.17
CA GLY A 459 -9.52 23.91 2.43
C GLY A 459 -8.81 25.27 2.42
N GLU A 460 -9.16 26.11 1.44
CA GLU A 460 -8.54 27.42 1.22
C GLU A 460 -8.60 28.32 2.46
N GLU A 461 -9.81 28.43 3.06
CA GLU A 461 -10.03 29.28 4.24
C GLU A 461 -9.09 28.93 5.40
N ASN A 462 -8.98 27.64 5.74
CA ASN A 462 -8.23 27.20 6.91
C ASN A 462 -6.72 26.98 6.62
N SER A 463 -6.29 26.99 5.36
CA SER A 463 -4.88 26.84 4.97
C SER A 463 -4.17 28.17 4.73
N THR A 464 -4.90 29.29 4.68
CA THR A 464 -4.34 30.64 4.56
C THR A 464 -3.45 30.98 5.75
N TYR A 465 -2.25 31.48 5.49
CA TYR A 465 -1.36 32.00 6.53
C TYR A 465 -1.90 33.32 7.06
N ASP A 466 -2.35 33.33 8.31
CA ASP A 466 -2.94 34.51 8.97
C ASP A 466 -2.64 34.48 10.49
N VAL A 467 -1.54 35.12 10.88
CA VAL A 467 -1.10 35.19 12.27
C VAL A 467 -2.06 36.02 13.12
N GLU A 468 -2.75 37.02 12.56
CA GLU A 468 -3.74 37.82 13.30
C GLU A 468 -4.96 36.98 13.64
N GLN A 469 -5.49 36.24 12.68
CA GLN A 469 -6.63 35.33 12.92
C GLN A 469 -6.23 34.20 13.88
N ALA A 470 -5.04 33.62 13.75
CA ALA A 470 -4.53 32.61 14.67
C ALA A 470 -4.50 33.12 16.11
N ASN A 471 -3.95 34.32 16.34
CA ASN A 471 -3.93 34.97 17.66
C ASN A 471 -5.33 35.24 18.18
N ALA A 472 -6.26 35.76 17.37
CA ALA A 472 -7.63 36.00 17.76
C ALA A 472 -8.35 34.72 18.23
N LEU A 473 -8.21 33.64 17.53
CA LEU A 473 -8.77 32.33 17.91
C LEU A 473 -8.19 31.79 19.23
N LEU A 474 -6.89 31.97 19.48
CA LEU A 474 -6.27 31.59 20.75
C LEU A 474 -6.76 32.50 21.92
N ASP A 475 -6.98 33.78 21.68
CA ASP A 475 -7.52 34.72 22.66
C ASP A 475 -8.97 34.35 23.05
N GLU A 476 -9.79 33.94 22.08
CA GLU A 476 -11.15 33.40 22.31
C GLU A 476 -11.17 32.14 23.17
N LEU A 477 -10.11 31.35 23.11
CA LEU A 477 -9.94 30.14 23.93
C LEU A 477 -9.41 30.42 25.34
N GLY A 478 -9.19 31.70 25.67
CA GLY A 478 -8.70 32.12 26.98
C GLY A 478 -7.19 32.09 27.16
N MET A 479 -6.43 31.90 26.08
CA MET A 479 -4.96 31.85 26.10
C MET A 479 -4.38 33.28 25.89
N THR A 480 -4.81 34.27 26.69
CA THR A 480 -4.43 35.69 26.51
C THR A 480 -3.14 36.08 27.22
N GLU A 481 -2.80 35.39 28.30
CA GLU A 481 -1.60 35.68 29.09
C GLU A 481 -0.37 35.00 28.50
N LYS A 482 0.79 35.62 28.68
CA LYS A 482 2.10 35.08 28.19
C LYS A 482 3.12 35.02 29.33
N ASP A 483 3.99 34.04 29.29
CA ASP A 483 5.12 33.93 30.19
C ASP A 483 6.23 34.95 29.85
N ALA A 484 7.37 34.87 30.59
CA ALA A 484 8.50 35.78 30.42
C ALA A 484 9.24 35.59 29.07
N ASP A 485 9.09 34.43 28.45
CA ASP A 485 9.69 34.07 27.15
C ASP A 485 8.75 34.40 25.96
N GLY A 486 7.54 34.89 26.26
CA GLY A 486 6.55 35.28 25.26
C GLY A 486 5.60 34.17 24.83
N PHE A 487 5.64 33.00 25.45
CA PHE A 487 4.72 31.90 25.17
C PHE A 487 3.41 32.06 25.95
N ARG A 488 2.31 31.69 25.30
CA ARG A 488 0.97 31.75 25.91
C ARG A 488 0.85 30.74 27.05
N LEU A 489 0.20 31.17 28.13
CA LEU A 489 -0.27 30.29 29.19
C LEU A 489 -1.55 29.58 28.75
N GLY A 490 -1.82 28.44 29.33
CA GLY A 490 -3.07 27.72 29.15
C GLY A 490 -4.27 28.55 29.71
N PRO A 491 -5.51 28.16 29.38
CA PRO A 491 -6.68 28.80 29.93
C PRO A 491 -6.83 28.68 31.45
N ASP A 492 -6.04 27.80 32.07
CA ASP A 492 -5.89 27.65 33.52
C ASP A 492 -4.80 28.56 34.12
N GLY A 493 -4.09 29.33 33.31
CA GLY A 493 -3.01 30.21 33.72
C GLY A 493 -1.65 29.53 33.92
N GLU A 494 -1.54 28.23 33.65
CA GLU A 494 -0.30 27.47 33.76
C GLU A 494 0.50 27.47 32.45
N PRO A 495 1.83 27.21 32.47
CA PRO A 495 2.64 27.08 31.26
C PRO A 495 2.08 26.04 30.28
N PHE A 496 1.94 26.41 29.02
CA PHE A 496 1.42 25.55 27.97
C PHE A 496 2.48 25.24 26.91
N SER A 497 2.58 23.99 26.50
CA SER A 497 3.45 23.58 25.39
C SER A 497 2.85 22.40 24.63
N ILE A 498 3.23 22.27 23.37
CA ILE A 498 2.90 21.12 22.53
C ILE A 498 4.17 20.31 22.30
N LEU A 499 4.23 19.09 22.83
CA LEU A 499 5.32 18.17 22.58
C LEU A 499 4.99 17.31 21.33
N VAL A 500 5.72 17.57 20.24
CA VAL A 500 5.61 16.82 18.99
C VAL A 500 6.72 15.79 18.91
N GLU A 501 6.38 14.55 19.05
CA GLU A 501 7.34 13.44 18.94
C GLU A 501 7.21 12.78 17.57
N HIS A 502 8.30 12.61 16.83
CA HIS A 502 8.30 11.92 15.54
C HIS A 502 9.28 10.76 15.51
N GLY A 503 8.96 9.74 14.73
CA GLY A 503 9.79 8.53 14.63
C GLY A 503 11.02 8.74 13.74
N ALA A 504 12.14 8.13 14.11
CA ALA A 504 13.38 8.15 13.34
C ALA A 504 13.25 7.54 11.92
N HIS A 505 12.15 6.81 11.63
CA HIS A 505 11.84 6.25 10.32
C HIS A 505 11.30 7.27 9.30
N ALA A 506 11.01 8.50 9.74
CA ALA A 506 10.50 9.58 8.91
C ALA A 506 11.46 10.80 8.94
N PRO A 507 12.69 10.67 8.44
CA PRO A 507 13.71 11.73 8.52
C PRO A 507 13.37 12.93 7.65
N ASP A 508 12.52 12.78 6.64
CA ASP A 508 11.99 13.83 5.78
C ASP A 508 11.08 14.82 6.53
N LEU A 509 10.50 14.42 7.65
CA LEU A 509 9.63 15.26 8.47
C LEU A 509 10.39 16.14 9.48
N GLU A 510 11.65 15.86 9.78
CA GLU A 510 12.43 16.61 10.78
C GLU A 510 12.62 18.09 10.38
N PRO A 511 13.03 18.44 9.15
CA PRO A 511 13.15 19.86 8.75
C PRO A 511 11.82 20.62 8.79
N ILE A 512 10.72 19.92 8.48
CA ILE A 512 9.37 20.52 8.53
C ILE A 512 8.99 20.82 9.98
N ALA A 513 9.22 19.86 10.88
CA ALA A 513 8.91 20.01 12.29
C ALA A 513 9.71 21.17 12.93
N GLU A 514 11.00 21.31 12.57
CA GLU A 514 11.84 22.42 13.03
C GLU A 514 11.32 23.78 12.54
N LEU A 515 10.92 23.89 11.27
CA LEU A 515 10.37 25.12 10.71
C LEU A 515 9.02 25.47 11.35
N LEU A 516 8.17 24.49 11.60
CA LEU A 516 6.91 24.68 12.33
C LEU A 516 7.14 25.20 13.75
N ALA A 517 8.16 24.70 14.46
CA ALA A 517 8.48 25.18 15.81
C ALA A 517 8.89 26.67 15.81
N GLU A 518 9.54 27.17 14.75
CA GLU A 518 9.83 28.58 14.60
C GLU A 518 8.56 29.39 14.30
N GLN A 519 7.73 28.94 13.35
CA GLN A 519 6.50 29.64 12.95
C GLN A 519 5.48 29.71 14.11
N MET A 520 5.37 28.69 14.95
CA MET A 520 4.46 28.70 16.11
C MET A 520 4.82 29.74 17.17
N LYS A 521 6.06 30.24 17.19
CA LYS A 521 6.46 31.35 18.08
C LYS A 521 5.70 32.65 17.78
N ASP A 522 5.34 32.89 16.51
CA ASP A 522 4.63 34.10 16.09
C ASP A 522 3.24 34.22 16.73
N ILE A 523 2.65 33.09 17.07
CA ILE A 523 1.39 33.02 17.81
C ILE A 523 1.57 32.72 19.31
N GLY A 524 2.81 32.67 19.79
CA GLY A 524 3.17 32.43 21.19
C GLY A 524 2.92 30.98 21.66
N ILE A 525 2.95 30.00 20.78
CA ILE A 525 2.85 28.59 21.15
C ILE A 525 4.25 27.97 21.24
N ASN A 526 4.54 27.39 22.42
CA ASN A 526 5.76 26.63 22.66
C ASN A 526 5.63 25.24 22.04
N PHE A 527 6.09 25.11 20.77
CA PHE A 527 6.05 23.87 19.99
C PHE A 527 7.41 23.16 20.09
N GLN A 528 7.46 22.08 20.86
CA GLN A 528 8.69 21.36 21.17
C GLN A 528 8.83 20.12 20.29
N ILE A 529 9.93 19.99 19.59
CA ILE A 529 10.19 18.85 18.71
C ILE A 529 11.11 17.84 19.38
N LYS A 530 10.75 16.55 19.28
CA LYS A 530 11.55 15.45 19.78
C LYS A 530 11.53 14.27 18.84
N ARG A 531 12.69 13.95 18.28
CA ARG A 531 12.91 12.71 17.53
C ARG A 531 13.08 11.55 18.51
N ILE A 532 12.38 10.43 18.29
CA ILE A 532 12.47 9.21 19.07
C ILE A 532 12.68 7.99 18.16
N ASP A 533 13.12 6.89 18.76
CA ASP A 533 13.23 5.62 18.03
C ASP A 533 11.86 5.18 17.48
N SER A 534 11.87 4.57 16.28
CA SER A 534 10.65 4.21 15.55
C SER A 534 9.78 3.20 16.29
N GLN A 535 10.39 2.24 16.97
CA GLN A 535 9.65 1.25 17.77
C GLN A 535 9.06 1.89 19.02
N LEU A 536 9.82 2.77 19.67
CA LEU A 536 9.35 3.54 20.81
C LEU A 536 8.19 4.46 20.43
N TRP A 537 8.26 5.10 19.26
CA TRP A 537 7.17 5.92 18.73
C TRP A 537 5.87 5.11 18.60
N GLY A 538 5.94 3.92 18.00
CA GLY A 538 4.79 3.02 17.89
C GLY A 538 4.22 2.61 19.25
N GLN A 539 5.07 2.21 20.19
CA GLN A 539 4.66 1.82 21.54
C GLN A 539 3.97 2.96 22.30
N ARG A 540 4.51 4.19 22.22
CA ARG A 540 3.92 5.36 22.88
C ARG A 540 2.59 5.78 22.23
N ASN A 541 2.49 5.68 20.89
CA ASN A 541 1.21 5.89 20.20
C ASN A 541 0.16 4.89 20.67
N ASP A 542 0.53 3.60 20.72
CA ASP A 542 -0.37 2.53 21.15
C ASP A 542 -0.82 2.68 22.61
N ALA A 543 0.05 3.19 23.47
CA ALA A 543 -0.23 3.46 24.87
C ALA A 543 -0.98 4.78 25.14
N ASN A 544 -1.36 5.56 24.11
CA ASN A 544 -1.94 6.91 24.23
C ASN A 544 -1.01 7.92 24.93
N GLU A 545 0.30 7.75 24.80
CA GLU A 545 1.32 8.58 25.46
C GLU A 545 1.89 9.68 24.55
N LEU A 546 1.59 9.71 23.28
CA LEU A 546 1.95 10.83 22.39
C LEU A 546 0.92 11.94 22.52
N GLN A 547 1.37 13.18 22.85
CA GLN A 547 0.53 14.36 22.88
C GLN A 547 0.23 14.85 21.45
N ALA A 548 1.26 14.95 20.62
CA ALA A 548 1.19 15.28 19.21
C ALA A 548 2.29 14.59 18.43
N THR A 549 2.08 14.40 17.14
CA THR A 549 3.09 13.87 16.23
C THR A 549 2.98 14.54 14.87
N ILE A 550 4.10 14.56 14.12
CA ILE A 550 4.09 14.83 12.68
C ILE A 550 4.34 13.51 11.96
N PHE A 551 3.49 13.22 10.98
CA PHE A 551 3.57 11.95 10.25
C PHE A 551 2.94 12.09 8.85
N TRP A 552 3.14 11.07 8.00
CA TRP A 552 2.47 10.96 6.71
C TRP A 552 0.99 10.66 6.91
N ALA A 553 0.12 11.44 6.28
CA ALA A 553 -1.28 11.07 6.17
C ALA A 553 -1.50 10.25 4.89
N HIS A 554 -2.48 9.37 4.92
CA HIS A 554 -2.73 8.45 3.84
C HIS A 554 -4.03 8.81 3.13
N ASP A 555 -4.13 9.99 2.51
CA ASP A 555 -5.44 10.49 2.10
C ASP A 555 -5.50 11.24 0.75
N GLN A 556 -4.43 11.18 -0.06
CA GLN A 556 -4.36 12.05 -1.23
C GLN A 556 -5.30 11.71 -2.38
N ASN A 557 -5.80 10.50 -2.47
CA ASN A 557 -6.38 10.07 -3.73
C ASN A 557 -7.89 10.12 -3.80
N GLY A 558 -8.56 10.76 -2.83
CA GLY A 558 -10.01 10.71 -2.75
C GLY A 558 -10.57 9.31 -2.53
N ASP A 559 -9.69 8.37 -2.64
CA ASP A 559 -9.94 6.95 -2.68
C ASP A 559 -9.51 6.27 -1.43
N ASN A 560 -8.76 7.00 -0.66
CA ASN A 560 -8.13 6.50 0.51
C ASN A 560 -8.89 6.92 1.73
N ASP A 561 -9.83 6.10 2.07
CA ASP A 561 -10.59 6.24 3.28
C ASP A 561 -9.78 5.77 4.48
N ARG A 562 -8.62 6.38 4.66
CA ARG A 562 -7.74 6.09 5.81
C ARG A 562 -8.05 6.96 7.02
N LEU A 563 -9.23 7.54 7.10
CA LEU A 563 -9.71 8.15 8.34
C LEU A 563 -9.49 7.20 9.52
N MET A 564 -9.69 5.90 9.31
CA MET A 564 -9.46 4.88 10.31
C MET A 564 -7.99 4.74 10.73
N GLY A 565 -7.05 4.81 9.78
CA GLY A 565 -5.63 4.84 10.10
C GLY A 565 -5.23 6.11 10.83
N ASN A 566 -5.73 7.24 10.38
CA ASN A 566 -5.45 8.55 10.97
C ASN A 566 -6.13 8.74 12.34
N LEU A 567 -7.30 8.13 12.57
CA LEU A 567 -7.98 8.15 13.87
C LEU A 567 -7.06 7.63 15.00
N GLY A 568 -6.22 6.64 14.71
CA GLY A 568 -5.22 6.13 15.64
C GLY A 568 -4.15 7.16 16.06
N LEU A 569 -4.00 8.27 15.31
CA LEU A 569 -3.03 9.34 15.58
C LEU A 569 -3.69 10.58 16.21
N PHE A 570 -4.89 10.99 15.76
CA PHE A 570 -5.55 12.18 16.30
C PHE A 570 -6.55 11.88 17.42
N GLY A 571 -6.88 10.61 17.67
CA GLY A 571 -7.85 10.20 18.69
C GLY A 571 -7.64 8.77 19.13
N ARG A 572 -6.50 8.45 19.71
CA ARG A 572 -6.09 7.07 20.03
C ARG A 572 -7.15 6.29 20.83
N GLN A 573 -7.74 6.89 21.88
CA GLN A 573 -8.76 6.23 22.68
C GLN A 573 -10.09 6.07 21.94
N TRP A 574 -10.40 6.95 21.00
CA TRP A 574 -11.56 6.82 20.11
C TRP A 574 -11.36 5.65 19.14
N ASN A 575 -10.14 5.51 18.60
CA ASN A 575 -9.78 4.38 17.77
C ASN A 575 -9.86 3.05 18.55
N THR A 576 -9.37 3.03 19.79
CA THR A 576 -9.49 1.87 20.67
C THR A 576 -10.95 1.49 20.91
N TRP A 577 -11.80 2.47 21.19
CA TRP A 577 -13.24 2.24 21.34
C TRP A 577 -13.87 1.65 20.07
N PHE A 578 -13.58 2.24 18.94
CA PHE A 578 -14.05 1.74 17.64
C PHE A 578 -13.55 0.32 17.36
N THR A 579 -12.27 0.08 17.45
CA THR A 579 -11.67 -1.22 17.14
C THR A 579 -12.03 -2.33 18.14
N THR A 580 -12.40 -2.01 19.39
CA THR A 580 -12.88 -2.97 20.39
C THR A 580 -14.41 -3.10 20.47
N GLY A 581 -15.16 -2.37 19.62
CA GLY A 581 -16.63 -2.37 19.63
C GLY A 581 -17.20 -1.80 20.94
N GLY A 582 -16.51 -0.81 21.52
CA GLY A 582 -16.90 -0.18 22.77
C GLY A 582 -16.50 -0.91 24.04
N ALA A 583 -15.72 -2.00 23.94
CA ALA A 583 -15.26 -2.75 25.12
C ALA A 583 -14.14 -2.00 25.87
N GLU A 584 -13.30 -1.26 25.15
CA GLU A 584 -12.18 -0.48 25.71
C GLU A 584 -12.13 0.90 25.03
N GLY A 585 -11.32 1.80 25.57
CA GLY A 585 -11.14 3.15 25.04
C GLY A 585 -12.22 4.12 25.51
N VAL A 586 -12.35 5.23 24.78
CA VAL A 586 -13.32 6.30 25.05
C VAL A 586 -14.26 6.44 23.86
N GLU A 587 -15.55 6.52 24.13
CA GLU A 587 -16.56 6.73 23.08
C GLU A 587 -16.30 8.03 22.32
N PRO A 588 -16.17 8.00 20.97
CA PRO A 588 -15.90 9.19 20.20
C PRO A 588 -17.10 10.14 20.16
N PRO A 589 -16.86 11.46 20.00
CA PRO A 589 -17.93 12.43 19.87
C PRO A 589 -18.72 12.21 18.57
N ALA A 590 -19.91 12.83 18.50
CA ALA A 590 -20.84 12.66 17.38
C ALA A 590 -20.20 12.93 16.00
N TRP A 591 -19.39 14.00 15.90
CA TRP A 591 -18.74 14.37 14.65
C TRP A 591 -17.72 13.31 14.13
N VAL A 592 -17.06 12.58 15.05
CA VAL A 592 -16.19 11.45 14.67
C VAL A 592 -17.03 10.25 14.24
N LYS A 593 -18.10 9.92 14.96
CA LYS A 593 -19.01 8.83 14.58
C LYS A 593 -19.62 9.03 13.21
N GLU A 594 -20.02 10.25 12.88
CA GLU A 594 -20.55 10.61 11.56
C GLU A 594 -19.52 10.28 10.45
N ALA A 595 -18.24 10.57 10.67
CA ALA A 595 -17.19 10.23 9.73
C ALA A 595 -17.00 8.70 9.59
N LEU A 596 -17.08 7.96 10.71
CA LEU A 596 -16.98 6.50 10.69
C LEU A 596 -18.14 5.87 9.95
N ASP A 597 -19.36 6.36 10.15
CA ASP A 597 -20.57 5.87 9.46
C ASP A 597 -20.49 6.17 7.95
N ARG A 598 -20.02 7.34 7.56
CA ARG A 598 -19.81 7.72 6.16
C ARG A 598 -18.74 6.85 5.52
N ASN A 599 -17.63 6.59 6.23
CA ASN A 599 -16.57 5.71 5.78
C ASN A 599 -17.11 4.30 5.49
N LYS A 600 -17.89 3.76 6.40
CA LYS A 600 -18.55 2.47 6.21
C LYS A 600 -19.45 2.47 4.96
N ALA A 601 -20.31 3.48 4.83
CA ALA A 601 -21.21 3.61 3.67
C ALA A 601 -20.43 3.67 2.35
N ARG A 602 -19.27 4.32 2.34
CA ARG A 602 -18.40 4.40 1.17
C ARG A 602 -17.82 3.04 0.79
N TRP A 603 -17.35 2.25 1.75
CA TRP A 603 -16.88 0.89 1.48
C TRP A 603 -17.99 -0.08 1.02
N GLU A 604 -19.22 0.15 1.45
CA GLU A 604 -20.39 -0.58 0.98
C GLU A 604 -20.80 -0.19 -0.45
N SER A 605 -20.39 1.00 -0.93
CA SER A 605 -20.66 1.49 -2.28
C SER A 605 -19.61 0.99 -3.28
N VAL A 606 -19.98 0.99 -4.57
CA VAL A 606 -19.08 0.60 -5.65
C VAL A 606 -18.06 1.71 -5.92
N ALA A 607 -16.78 1.36 -5.86
CA ALA A 607 -15.68 2.31 -6.07
C ALA A 607 -15.79 2.98 -7.45
N GLY A 608 -15.70 4.31 -7.48
CA GLY A 608 -15.79 5.12 -8.70
C GLY A 608 -17.21 5.47 -9.16
N GLU A 609 -18.25 4.90 -8.56
CA GLU A 609 -19.63 5.28 -8.83
C GLU A 609 -20.06 6.58 -8.12
N GLU A 610 -21.21 7.13 -8.51
CA GLU A 610 -21.70 8.43 -8.04
C GLU A 610 -21.80 8.50 -6.51
N GLN A 611 -22.36 7.47 -5.88
CA GLN A 611 -22.50 7.43 -4.42
C GLN A 611 -21.14 7.38 -3.71
N TYR A 612 -20.21 6.56 -4.20
CA TYR A 612 -18.85 6.47 -3.65
C TYR A 612 -18.12 7.81 -3.72
N ASN A 613 -18.20 8.48 -4.89
CA ASN A 613 -17.57 9.77 -5.10
C ASN A 613 -18.24 10.88 -4.26
N ALA A 614 -19.58 10.88 -4.17
CA ALA A 614 -20.30 11.82 -3.33
C ALA A 614 -19.90 11.69 -1.84
N LEU A 615 -19.79 10.48 -1.32
CA LEU A 615 -19.34 10.23 0.05
C LEU A 615 -17.89 10.66 0.28
N ALA A 616 -17.02 10.59 -0.74
CA ALA A 616 -15.67 11.14 -0.67
C ALA A 616 -15.68 12.66 -0.54
N GLU A 617 -16.43 13.35 -1.37
CA GLU A 617 -16.58 14.83 -1.31
C GLU A 617 -17.18 15.29 0.05
N GLU A 618 -18.18 14.58 0.56
CA GLU A 618 -18.69 14.81 1.91
C GLU A 618 -17.61 14.60 2.99
N GLY A 619 -16.71 13.63 2.77
CA GLY A 619 -15.56 13.39 3.62
C GLY A 619 -14.60 14.58 3.67
N TYR A 620 -14.27 15.15 2.51
CA TYR A 620 -13.44 16.37 2.44
C TYR A 620 -14.12 17.56 3.10
N ALA A 621 -15.40 17.79 2.81
CA ALA A 621 -16.16 18.87 3.47
C ALA A 621 -16.15 18.71 5.01
N TRP A 622 -16.29 17.48 5.50
CA TRP A 622 -16.19 17.17 6.91
C TRP A 622 -14.79 17.46 7.49
N GLN A 623 -13.72 17.08 6.77
CA GLN A 623 -12.34 17.37 7.18
C GLN A 623 -12.10 18.87 7.27
N GLN A 624 -12.52 19.65 6.29
CA GLN A 624 -12.39 21.11 6.27
C GLN A 624 -13.17 21.78 7.42
N ALA A 625 -14.35 21.26 7.75
CA ALA A 625 -15.17 21.80 8.83
C ALA A 625 -14.57 21.49 10.22
N ASN A 626 -14.02 20.31 10.40
CA ASN A 626 -13.60 19.81 11.71
C ASN A 626 -12.08 19.84 11.94
N ILE A 627 -11.25 19.93 10.90
CA ILE A 627 -9.77 19.87 10.97
C ILE A 627 -9.29 18.77 11.95
N PRO A 628 -9.65 17.50 11.74
CA PRO A 628 -9.27 16.42 12.65
C PRO A 628 -7.75 16.27 12.79
N GLN A 629 -7.05 16.61 11.73
CA GLN A 629 -5.61 16.67 11.55
C GLN A 629 -5.25 17.92 10.74
N ILE A 630 -4.03 18.40 10.84
CA ILE A 630 -3.59 19.60 10.12
C ILE A 630 -2.60 19.17 9.03
N THR A 631 -3.11 18.88 7.82
CA THR A 631 -2.28 18.61 6.66
C THR A 631 -1.51 19.88 6.27
N ILE A 632 -0.21 19.75 6.09
CA ILE A 632 0.68 20.88 5.80
C ILE A 632 0.68 21.16 4.30
N VAL A 633 0.89 20.12 3.49
CA VAL A 633 0.89 20.19 2.02
C VAL A 633 0.22 18.96 1.42
N GLU A 634 -0.34 19.13 0.22
CA GLU A 634 -0.90 18.09 -0.64
C GLU A 634 -0.17 18.07 -2.00
N ASP A 635 -0.54 17.14 -2.87
CA ASP A 635 -0.08 17.04 -4.27
C ASP A 635 1.46 17.06 -4.40
N VAL A 636 2.15 16.39 -3.46
CA VAL A 636 3.61 16.32 -3.46
C VAL A 636 4.09 15.44 -4.61
N LYS A 637 5.08 15.92 -5.35
CA LYS A 637 5.75 15.13 -6.38
C LYS A 637 6.86 14.27 -5.78
N TYR A 638 7.05 13.10 -6.35
CA TYR A 638 8.10 12.16 -5.94
C TYR A 638 9.00 11.82 -7.14
N PRO A 639 10.34 11.89 -6.99
CA PRO A 639 11.24 11.64 -8.09
C PRO A 639 11.39 10.15 -8.40
N MET A 640 11.42 9.85 -9.69
CA MET A 640 11.81 8.57 -10.25
C MET A 640 12.96 8.79 -11.21
N ILE A 641 13.98 7.97 -11.14
CA ILE A 641 15.13 7.96 -12.05
C ILE A 641 14.89 6.87 -13.09
N ALA A 642 14.98 7.23 -14.36
CA ALA A 642 14.92 6.28 -15.46
C ALA A 642 16.00 6.58 -16.50
N SER A 643 16.75 5.56 -16.93
CA SER A 643 17.75 5.68 -18.00
C SER A 643 17.11 6.24 -19.27
N LYS A 644 17.77 7.17 -19.96
CA LYS A 644 17.35 7.74 -21.26
C LYS A 644 17.16 6.67 -22.34
N ARG A 645 17.73 5.48 -22.16
CA ARG A 645 17.56 4.34 -23.05
C ARG A 645 16.26 3.55 -22.81
N LEU A 646 15.66 3.66 -21.63
CA LEU A 646 14.40 3.01 -21.34
C LEU A 646 13.24 3.67 -22.09
N ARG A 647 12.34 2.84 -22.57
CA ARG A 647 11.07 3.21 -23.20
C ARG A 647 9.92 2.66 -22.36
N ASN A 648 8.72 3.15 -22.62
CA ASN A 648 7.51 2.87 -21.84
C ASN A 648 7.67 3.28 -20.34
N VAL A 649 8.43 4.33 -20.10
CA VAL A 649 8.58 4.94 -18.78
C VAL A 649 7.42 5.92 -18.59
N PRO A 650 6.62 5.81 -17.53
CA PRO A 650 5.52 6.75 -17.28
C PRO A 650 6.04 8.17 -17.08
N SER A 651 5.31 9.15 -17.61
CA SER A 651 5.65 10.58 -17.52
C SER A 651 4.74 11.36 -16.57
N ALA A 652 3.63 10.77 -16.15
CA ALA A 652 2.65 11.32 -15.22
C ALA A 652 2.01 10.20 -14.40
N GLY A 653 1.06 10.55 -13.53
CA GLY A 653 0.36 9.61 -12.66
C GLY A 653 1.13 9.28 -11.38
N TYR A 654 0.70 8.24 -10.70
CA TYR A 654 1.22 7.89 -9.39
C TYR A 654 2.35 6.86 -9.46
N ALA A 655 3.45 7.14 -8.77
CA ALA A 655 4.53 6.20 -8.56
C ALA A 655 4.28 5.38 -7.30
N ILE A 656 3.41 4.37 -7.36
CA ILE A 656 3.23 3.43 -6.27
C ILE A 656 3.68 2.02 -6.65
N ALA A 657 4.09 1.25 -5.64
CA ALA A 657 4.75 -0.03 -5.81
C ALA A 657 3.98 -1.04 -6.68
N CYS A 658 2.66 -1.05 -6.61
CA CYS A 658 1.85 -2.07 -7.29
C CYS A 658 1.40 -1.69 -8.70
N ASN A 659 1.67 -0.48 -9.14
CA ASN A 659 1.13 0.05 -10.40
C ASN A 659 2.18 0.58 -11.36
N PHE A 660 3.44 0.22 -11.16
CA PHE A 660 4.49 0.74 -12.04
C PHE A 660 4.51 0.04 -13.41
N ALA A 661 4.06 -1.22 -13.46
CA ALA A 661 4.02 -2.02 -14.70
C ALA A 661 5.39 -2.14 -15.38
N GLY A 662 6.40 -2.54 -14.60
CA GLY A 662 7.79 -2.63 -15.05
C GLY A 662 8.03 -3.61 -16.20
N GLU A 663 7.16 -4.60 -16.37
CA GLU A 663 7.26 -5.62 -17.42
C GLU A 663 7.17 -5.09 -18.84
N GLN A 664 6.62 -3.89 -19.02
CA GLN A 664 6.54 -3.24 -20.35
C GLN A 664 7.73 -2.34 -20.68
N LEU A 665 8.68 -2.20 -19.78
CA LEU A 665 9.93 -1.47 -20.03
C LEU A 665 10.80 -2.20 -21.05
N TRP A 666 11.45 -1.45 -21.97
CA TRP A 666 12.39 -1.98 -22.94
C TRP A 666 13.47 -0.97 -23.30
N TYR A 667 14.61 -1.42 -23.82
CA TYR A 667 15.69 -0.54 -24.26
C TYR A 667 15.51 -0.16 -25.74
N GLY A 668 15.28 1.15 -25.99
CA GLY A 668 15.32 1.71 -27.32
C GLY A 668 16.76 2.12 -27.72
N GLU A 669 16.96 2.39 -29.03
CA GLU A 669 18.21 2.94 -29.57
C GLU A 669 18.50 4.34 -29.03
#